data_2c6eca77de9b9d5376f850ebf638b68a
#
_entry.id   2c6eca77de9b9d5376f850ebf638b68a
#
_cell.length_a   1.000
_cell.length_b   1.000
_cell.length_c   1.000
_cell.angle_alpha   90.00
_cell.angle_beta   90.00
_cell.angle_gamma   90.00
#
_symmetry.space_group_name_H-M   'P 1'
#
loop_
_entity.id
_entity.type
_entity.pdbx_description
1 polymer ?
#
loop_
_entity_poly.entity_id
_entity_poly.type
_entity_poly.pdbx_seq_one_letter_code
_entity_poly.pdbx_strand_id
1 'polypeptide(L)'
;MLSPSFVVTMTTTEEEGRGTTGSFVCLHVAEKPSLAKSIAALLSSSGEENIIHNDGIDANGDDIFDDDGMRKRRSSSTLKTRKSSSTSIDVHEFSRPFLNRKECAHRFTSVAGHVCAIDFPERFQDWELDPKLLFDCATEKKVTAGRVRGSLEREARTCDALVLWLDCDREGENICFEVMDAVVPRMRGGGGLRNVYRAKFSAISKSSVENAMKNLAKPNKDESDAVDARQELDLKMGVAFTRFQTKYFQDKFSGFDSRCVSYGPCQTPTLGFCVKRHLEIIRFVPESFWRLKLNLPSGVDMSATKKQKERKDDDDDDDDGDEIGAYEISEWKWHRERVFDEPSAVSLEALCSEFLRKNNKKGKLVSTIRSKQSKKPPPGMNTVEMLKTCSKMGIGAHRAMQIAERLYLDGFISYPRTESSAYPPGFDFKRIIASQTSNDEWGDIAKKILSFPSIRKPSGGQDAGDHPPITPAGRFGNRNSMSGEMFRVYELISRHFLATLLPDLVLENIESEIVIAESEKWRAKGVKILDFGWTEALPRRAPKLKIIPDTYQLSESDSKNNKSRDVDVVSVTIDRGETQPPNYLTESELIGTMEKNGIGTDASIPTHINTIEARKYCEIVARDGRRVVPTDLGITLCRAYASIDEELALPTVRAHIEKQLDLIAEGKADKNAVVSQALMQIKAKFIHFEKNIAIVDNLFEASFASPKELQSTPHTVCGRCRRYLKLQASGRRRGRKTYRLFCETEAETFECPRNASSIKPWSGRFCEICDFELSIYETSDGERAYPFCPFCYNHPPDFGTSSKSAGAGGCPHFALHPIVSERAIAPCPECEKKAEKDPYYLANATLGDSSSATAVVSLPQLLLDPILRKGGRWRLNCTKCDLIIGLPKGLKKVEVSDEHECSACDAKCLILTKVCGEREETEEFEKICCCFCEDDVRDASVIQLASSIAANGGGGNRGGGGGGRRR
;
A
#
# COMPACT_ATOMS: atom_id res chain seq x y z
N MET A 1 -26.93 23.93 -5.84
CA MET A 1 -27.73 24.55 -6.92
C MET A 1 -27.72 23.56 -8.06
N LEU A 2 -28.88 22.99 -8.36
CA LEU A 2 -29.11 21.93 -9.32
C LEU A 2 -28.88 22.44 -10.74
N SER A 3 -28.02 21.74 -11.51
CA SER A 3 -27.86 21.98 -12.94
C SER A 3 -29.03 21.35 -13.70
N PRO A 4 -29.71 22.06 -14.61
CA PRO A 4 -30.85 21.50 -15.31
C PRO A 4 -30.42 20.64 -16.49
N SER A 5 -30.84 19.38 -16.45
CA SER A 5 -30.82 18.49 -17.61
C SER A 5 -31.67 19.08 -18.74
N PHE A 6 -31.05 19.50 -19.82
CA PHE A 6 -31.74 19.95 -21.02
C PHE A 6 -32.36 18.72 -21.72
N VAL A 7 -33.63 18.52 -21.47
CA VAL A 7 -34.51 17.74 -22.36
C VAL A 7 -34.88 18.65 -23.53
N VAL A 8 -34.24 18.41 -24.67
CA VAL A 8 -34.60 19.11 -25.92
C VAL A 8 -35.90 18.50 -26.45
N THR A 9 -37.00 19.14 -26.16
CA THR A 9 -38.28 18.94 -26.90
C THR A 9 -38.12 19.59 -28.26
N MET A 10 -37.91 18.76 -29.30
CA MET A 10 -37.89 19.21 -30.69
C MET A 10 -39.32 19.62 -31.16
N THR A 11 -39.50 20.90 -31.35
CA THR A 11 -40.59 21.43 -32.18
C THR A 11 -40.26 21.18 -33.64
N THR A 12 -41.18 20.49 -34.31
CA THR A 12 -41.14 20.13 -35.74
C THR A 12 -41.29 21.38 -36.60
N THR A 13 -40.29 21.70 -37.39
CA THR A 13 -40.45 22.44 -38.65
C THR A 13 -40.21 21.49 -39.78
N GLU A 14 -41.21 21.21 -40.57
CA GLU A 14 -41.15 20.43 -41.81
C GLU A 14 -40.38 21.25 -42.86
N GLU A 15 -39.18 20.76 -43.23
CA GLU A 15 -38.54 21.12 -44.50
C GLU A 15 -38.55 19.89 -45.43
N GLU A 16 -39.43 19.89 -46.42
CA GLU A 16 -39.44 19.02 -47.55
C GLU A 16 -38.21 19.30 -48.44
N GLY A 17 -37.21 18.44 -48.38
CA GLY A 17 -35.99 18.45 -49.19
C GLY A 17 -35.91 17.20 -50.05
N ARG A 18 -36.01 17.39 -51.33
CA ARG A 18 -35.86 16.54 -52.52
C ARG A 18 -35.12 15.21 -52.37
N GLY A 19 -35.76 14.15 -52.86
CA GLY A 19 -35.36 12.78 -52.79
C GLY A 19 -34.05 12.42 -53.50
N THR A 20 -33.29 11.60 -52.72
CA THR A 20 -32.39 10.58 -53.27
C THR A 20 -33.00 9.21 -52.94
N THR A 21 -33.23 8.40 -53.95
CA THR A 21 -33.79 7.02 -53.85
C THR A 21 -32.78 6.04 -53.23
N GLY A 22 -32.33 6.29 -52.01
CA GLY A 22 -31.49 5.32 -51.28
C GLY A 22 -32.10 5.09 -49.90
N SER A 23 -32.21 3.84 -49.47
CA SER A 23 -32.60 3.45 -48.13
C SER A 23 -31.65 4.11 -47.11
N PHE A 24 -32.19 4.73 -46.04
CA PHE A 24 -31.42 5.33 -44.96
C PHE A 24 -30.68 4.23 -44.18
N VAL A 25 -29.39 4.37 -43.99
CA VAL A 25 -28.52 3.38 -43.37
C VAL A 25 -27.92 3.92 -42.08
N CYS A 26 -28.13 3.18 -40.97
CA CYS A 26 -27.48 3.44 -39.68
C CYS A 26 -26.31 2.48 -39.46
N LEU A 27 -25.12 3.02 -39.22
CA LEU A 27 -23.98 2.27 -38.74
C LEU A 27 -23.97 2.25 -37.21
N HIS A 28 -23.95 1.08 -36.64
CA HIS A 28 -23.82 0.85 -35.21
C HIS A 28 -22.43 0.29 -34.92
N VAL A 29 -21.72 0.87 -33.95
CA VAL A 29 -20.41 0.41 -33.57
C VAL A 29 -20.41 0.07 -32.08
N ALA A 30 -20.12 -1.18 -31.74
CA ALA A 30 -19.97 -1.67 -30.38
C ALA A 30 -18.48 -1.80 -30.01
N GLU A 31 -18.16 -1.89 -28.73
CA GLU A 31 -16.78 -1.99 -28.25
C GLU A 31 -16.13 -3.34 -28.58
N LYS A 32 -16.92 -4.43 -28.57
CA LYS A 32 -16.43 -5.81 -28.76
C LYS A 32 -17.33 -6.59 -29.76
N PRO A 33 -16.76 -7.56 -30.48
CA PRO A 33 -17.54 -8.34 -31.46
C PRO A 33 -18.74 -9.09 -30.84
N SER A 34 -18.56 -9.66 -29.63
CA SER A 34 -19.65 -10.34 -28.92
C SER A 34 -20.79 -9.39 -28.58
N LEU A 35 -20.46 -8.15 -28.16
CA LEU A 35 -21.43 -7.12 -27.84
C LEU A 35 -22.22 -6.70 -29.08
N ALA A 36 -21.55 -6.48 -30.23
CA ALA A 36 -22.21 -6.14 -31.49
C ALA A 36 -23.21 -7.24 -31.91
N LYS A 37 -22.83 -8.51 -31.84
CA LYS A 37 -23.67 -9.66 -32.14
C LYS A 37 -24.90 -9.73 -31.22
N SER A 38 -24.68 -9.60 -29.91
CA SER A 38 -25.75 -9.67 -28.89
C SER A 38 -26.77 -8.55 -29.07
N ILE A 39 -26.32 -7.30 -29.23
CA ILE A 39 -27.20 -6.13 -29.40
C ILE A 39 -27.96 -6.23 -30.71
N ALA A 40 -27.29 -6.62 -31.83
CA ALA A 40 -27.96 -6.80 -33.13
C ALA A 40 -29.05 -7.88 -33.05
N ALA A 41 -28.79 -8.98 -32.39
CA ALA A 41 -29.78 -10.05 -32.17
C ALA A 41 -30.98 -9.57 -31.35
N LEU A 42 -30.73 -8.81 -30.24
CA LEU A 42 -31.81 -8.28 -29.40
C LEU A 42 -32.68 -7.25 -30.14
N LEU A 43 -32.10 -6.41 -30.99
CA LEU A 43 -32.81 -5.39 -31.74
C LEU A 43 -33.50 -5.91 -32.99
N SER A 44 -33.07 -7.01 -33.59
CA SER A 44 -33.69 -7.63 -34.76
C SER A 44 -34.89 -8.51 -34.41
N SER A 45 -35.02 -8.98 -33.15
CA SER A 45 -36.14 -9.84 -32.72
C SER A 45 -37.38 -8.98 -32.40
N SER A 46 -38.43 -9.13 -33.26
CA SER A 46 -39.75 -8.58 -32.98
C SER A 46 -40.48 -9.44 -31.96
N GLY A 47 -40.76 -8.91 -30.78
CA GLY A 47 -41.73 -9.35 -29.79
C GLY A 47 -41.83 -10.82 -29.44
N GLU A 48 -41.42 -11.20 -28.32
CA GLU A 48 -41.60 -12.31 -27.39
C GLU A 48 -40.27 -12.89 -26.88
N GLU A 49 -40.17 -13.00 -25.56
CA GLU A 49 -39.04 -13.63 -24.88
C GLU A 49 -39.03 -15.13 -25.17
N ASN A 50 -38.35 -15.54 -26.22
CA ASN A 50 -37.99 -16.95 -26.42
C ASN A 50 -36.45 -17.02 -26.56
N ILE A 51 -35.88 -17.74 -25.65
CA ILE A 51 -34.47 -18.12 -25.55
C ILE A 51 -34.09 -18.74 -26.92
N ILE A 52 -33.19 -18.09 -27.64
CA ILE A 52 -32.68 -18.58 -28.92
C ILE A 52 -31.74 -19.76 -28.65
N HIS A 53 -32.25 -20.98 -28.77
CA HIS A 53 -31.41 -22.11 -29.18
C HIS A 53 -31.16 -21.99 -30.69
N ASN A 54 -29.96 -22.29 -31.11
CA ASN A 54 -29.35 -21.85 -32.37
C ASN A 54 -29.87 -22.58 -33.63
N ASP A 55 -30.85 -23.47 -33.54
CA ASP A 55 -31.12 -24.43 -34.62
C ASP A 55 -32.56 -24.50 -35.13
N GLY A 56 -33.44 -23.57 -34.85
CA GLY A 56 -34.77 -23.54 -35.49
C GLY A 56 -35.69 -24.75 -35.28
N ILE A 57 -35.39 -25.55 -34.30
CA ILE A 57 -36.01 -26.78 -33.86
C ILE A 57 -36.54 -26.56 -32.45
N ASP A 58 -37.68 -27.12 -32.07
CA ASP A 58 -38.19 -27.06 -30.71
C ASP A 58 -37.32 -27.88 -29.73
N ALA A 59 -37.61 -27.81 -28.42
CA ALA A 59 -36.89 -28.54 -27.37
C ALA A 59 -36.91 -30.10 -27.58
N ASN A 60 -37.68 -30.61 -28.53
CA ASN A 60 -37.81 -32.04 -28.88
C ASN A 60 -37.24 -32.39 -30.24
N GLY A 61 -36.77 -31.41 -31.04
CA GLY A 61 -36.14 -31.66 -32.32
C GLY A 61 -37.08 -31.58 -33.55
N ASP A 62 -38.30 -31.03 -33.38
CA ASP A 62 -39.33 -31.00 -34.44
C ASP A 62 -39.52 -29.61 -35.07
N ASP A 63 -39.87 -29.59 -36.38
CA ASP A 63 -40.28 -28.38 -37.11
C ASP A 63 -41.59 -27.80 -36.56
N ILE A 64 -41.65 -26.47 -36.29
CA ILE A 64 -42.85 -25.80 -35.78
C ILE A 64 -43.82 -25.48 -36.92
N PHE A 65 -45.04 -26.06 -36.90
CA PHE A 65 -46.13 -25.78 -37.80
C PHE A 65 -47.27 -24.99 -37.13
N ASP A 66 -48.13 -24.31 -37.93
CA ASP A 66 -49.32 -23.66 -37.40
C ASP A 66 -50.52 -24.63 -37.39
N ASP A 67 -51.66 -24.21 -36.83
CA ASP A 67 -52.89 -25.02 -36.71
C ASP A 67 -53.49 -25.48 -38.06
N ASP A 68 -53.06 -24.91 -39.20
CA ASP A 68 -53.44 -25.27 -40.54
C ASP A 68 -52.39 -26.17 -41.23
N GLY A 69 -51.35 -26.62 -40.51
CA GLY A 69 -50.32 -27.53 -41.06
C GLY A 69 -49.33 -26.85 -42.02
N MET A 70 -49.35 -25.55 -42.13
CA MET A 70 -48.35 -24.77 -42.87
C MET A 70 -47.20 -24.33 -42.03
N ARG A 71 -45.97 -24.39 -42.57
CA ARG A 71 -44.76 -23.87 -41.93
C ARG A 71 -44.95 -22.41 -41.59
N LYS A 72 -44.94 -22.06 -40.30
CA LYS A 72 -45.16 -20.70 -39.79
C LYS A 72 -44.20 -19.71 -40.43
N ARG A 73 -44.66 -18.93 -41.43
CA ARG A 73 -43.85 -17.85 -42.02
C ARG A 73 -43.63 -16.75 -40.97
N ARG A 74 -42.44 -16.76 -40.41
CA ARG A 74 -41.99 -15.63 -39.58
C ARG A 74 -41.81 -14.40 -40.49
N SER A 75 -42.65 -13.37 -40.33
CA SER A 75 -42.38 -12.01 -40.79
C SER A 75 -41.37 -11.36 -39.78
N SER A 76 -40.19 -11.85 -39.69
CA SER A 76 -39.08 -11.20 -38.92
C SER A 76 -38.07 -10.68 -39.93
N SER A 77 -37.58 -9.49 -39.68
CA SER A 77 -36.37 -8.97 -40.30
C SER A 77 -35.24 -9.94 -39.97
N THR A 78 -34.93 -10.85 -40.90
CA THR A 78 -33.88 -11.86 -40.67
C THR A 78 -32.56 -11.18 -40.47
N LEU A 79 -31.93 -11.38 -39.29
CA LEU A 79 -30.57 -10.94 -39.00
C LEU A 79 -29.61 -11.64 -39.97
N LYS A 80 -28.92 -10.87 -40.81
CA LYS A 80 -27.93 -11.38 -41.75
C LYS A 80 -26.54 -11.03 -41.22
N THR A 81 -25.64 -11.99 -41.18
CA THR A 81 -24.23 -11.74 -40.78
C THR A 81 -23.35 -11.94 -42.01
N ARG A 82 -22.51 -10.96 -42.31
CA ARG A 82 -21.49 -11.06 -43.35
C ARG A 82 -20.12 -10.73 -42.78
N LYS A 83 -19.07 -11.24 -43.39
CA LYS A 83 -17.71 -10.80 -43.10
C LYS A 83 -17.42 -9.48 -43.82
N SER A 84 -16.74 -8.54 -43.17
CA SER A 84 -16.21 -7.38 -43.87
C SER A 84 -15.19 -7.84 -44.93
N SER A 85 -15.25 -7.28 -46.14
CA SER A 85 -14.53 -7.75 -47.33
C SER A 85 -13.00 -7.79 -47.22
N SER A 86 -12.40 -7.26 -46.18
CA SER A 86 -10.93 -7.22 -45.98
C SER A 86 -10.47 -7.54 -44.55
N THR A 87 -11.39 -7.83 -43.65
CA THR A 87 -11.11 -8.19 -42.27
C THR A 87 -12.03 -9.29 -41.84
N SER A 88 -11.66 -10.10 -40.88
CA SER A 88 -12.54 -11.12 -40.31
C SER A 88 -13.65 -10.54 -39.40
N ILE A 89 -13.84 -9.20 -39.41
CA ILE A 89 -14.83 -8.51 -38.57
C ILE A 89 -16.25 -8.79 -39.12
N ASP A 90 -17.15 -9.21 -38.25
CA ASP A 90 -18.54 -9.47 -38.61
C ASP A 90 -19.31 -8.14 -38.69
N VAL A 91 -20.21 -8.08 -39.67
CA VAL A 91 -21.19 -7.03 -39.82
C VAL A 91 -22.58 -7.71 -39.82
N HIS A 92 -23.41 -7.31 -38.86
CA HIS A 92 -24.75 -7.83 -38.66
C HIS A 92 -25.76 -6.84 -39.24
N GLU A 93 -26.63 -7.30 -40.15
CA GLU A 93 -27.55 -6.43 -40.87
C GLU A 93 -29.00 -6.84 -40.66
N PHE A 94 -29.89 -5.88 -40.42
CA PHE A 94 -31.34 -6.06 -40.33
C PHE A 94 -32.06 -4.74 -40.66
N SER A 95 -33.38 -4.77 -40.81
CA SER A 95 -34.23 -3.60 -41.10
C SER A 95 -35.15 -3.31 -39.92
N ARG A 96 -35.23 -2.02 -39.49
CA ARG A 96 -36.04 -1.60 -38.37
C ARG A 96 -36.34 -0.07 -38.51
N PRO A 97 -37.48 0.44 -37.97
CA PRO A 97 -37.68 1.87 -37.85
C PRO A 97 -36.58 2.55 -37.05
N PHE A 98 -36.14 3.77 -37.45
CA PHE A 98 -35.18 4.56 -36.76
C PHE A 98 -35.62 6.03 -36.68
N LEU A 99 -35.78 6.57 -35.46
CA LEU A 99 -36.34 7.93 -35.23
C LEU A 99 -37.71 8.03 -35.93
N ASN A 100 -37.90 9.06 -36.78
CA ASN A 100 -39.14 9.28 -37.50
C ASN A 100 -39.27 8.53 -38.88
N ARG A 101 -38.36 7.60 -39.16
CA ARG A 101 -38.28 6.87 -40.40
C ARG A 101 -38.84 5.42 -40.26
N LYS A 102 -39.76 5.03 -41.10
CA LYS A 102 -40.45 3.72 -41.02
C LYS A 102 -39.54 2.54 -41.42
N GLU A 103 -38.61 2.73 -42.35
CA GLU A 103 -37.69 1.70 -42.83
C GLU A 103 -36.27 2.23 -42.88
N CYS A 104 -35.38 1.64 -42.09
CA CYS A 104 -33.96 1.93 -42.08
C CYS A 104 -33.17 0.64 -42.05
N ALA A 105 -32.09 0.59 -42.82
CA ALA A 105 -31.13 -0.51 -42.75
C ALA A 105 -30.16 -0.25 -41.60
N HIS A 106 -30.00 -1.22 -40.73
CA HIS A 106 -29.09 -1.18 -39.59
C HIS A 106 -27.88 -2.10 -39.84
N ARG A 107 -26.70 -1.63 -39.65
CA ARG A 107 -25.43 -2.38 -39.72
C ARG A 107 -24.70 -2.29 -38.42
N PHE A 108 -24.52 -3.42 -37.77
CA PHE A 108 -23.77 -3.52 -36.53
C PHE A 108 -22.39 -4.10 -36.81
N THR A 109 -21.35 -3.39 -36.32
CA THR A 109 -19.97 -3.86 -36.32
C THR A 109 -19.36 -3.50 -34.97
N SER A 110 -18.06 -3.79 -34.80
CA SER A 110 -17.36 -3.52 -33.54
C SER A 110 -15.96 -3.02 -33.77
N VAL A 111 -15.42 -2.38 -32.74
CA VAL A 111 -14.01 -2.28 -32.47
C VAL A 111 -13.57 -3.43 -31.57
N ALA A 112 -12.33 -3.40 -31.06
CA ALA A 112 -11.81 -4.34 -30.06
C ALA A 112 -11.07 -3.56 -28.95
N GLY A 113 -11.75 -2.57 -28.38
CA GLY A 113 -11.19 -1.56 -27.52
C GLY A 113 -10.69 -0.34 -28.33
N HIS A 114 -9.66 0.34 -27.85
CA HIS A 114 -9.09 1.53 -28.51
C HIS A 114 -8.64 1.27 -29.95
N VAL A 115 -8.99 2.17 -30.84
CA VAL A 115 -8.55 2.19 -32.26
C VAL A 115 -7.22 2.89 -32.40
N CYS A 116 -6.95 3.84 -31.51
CA CYS A 116 -5.72 4.62 -31.45
C CYS A 116 -5.06 4.46 -30.07
N ALA A 117 -3.76 4.79 -29.99
CA ALA A 117 -3.04 4.96 -28.74
C ALA A 117 -2.28 6.28 -28.79
N ILE A 118 -2.16 6.97 -27.68
CA ILE A 118 -1.30 8.15 -27.55
C ILE A 118 0.15 7.66 -27.47
N ASP A 119 1.01 8.21 -28.30
CA ASP A 119 2.44 7.91 -28.34
C ASP A 119 3.26 9.14 -28.71
N PHE A 120 4.56 9.04 -28.54
CA PHE A 120 5.50 10.07 -29.02
C PHE A 120 5.70 10.00 -30.54
N PRO A 121 5.94 11.13 -31.21
CA PRO A 121 6.44 11.15 -32.57
C PRO A 121 7.68 10.29 -32.74
N GLU A 122 7.89 9.70 -33.93
CA GLU A 122 8.95 8.74 -34.21
C GLU A 122 10.34 9.22 -33.77
N ARG A 123 10.64 10.51 -33.99
CA ARG A 123 11.90 11.10 -33.54
C ARG A 123 12.15 11.12 -32.04
N PHE A 124 11.11 10.95 -31.20
CA PHE A 124 11.20 10.89 -29.74
C PHE A 124 11.15 9.47 -29.20
N GLN A 125 11.09 8.45 -30.05
CA GLN A 125 11.10 7.04 -29.64
C GLN A 125 12.51 6.53 -29.36
N ASP A 126 13.54 7.24 -29.82
CA ASP A 126 14.93 6.92 -29.53
C ASP A 126 15.22 7.04 -28.03
N TRP A 127 15.79 5.98 -27.46
CA TRP A 127 16.16 5.92 -26.05
C TRP A 127 17.42 6.75 -25.73
N GLU A 128 18.20 7.13 -26.74
CA GLU A 128 19.40 7.96 -26.56
C GLU A 128 19.08 9.44 -26.35
N LEU A 129 17.87 9.88 -26.69
CA LEU A 129 17.44 11.26 -26.45
C LEU A 129 17.31 11.57 -24.95
N ASP A 130 17.61 12.84 -24.61
CA ASP A 130 17.39 13.34 -23.25
C ASP A 130 15.90 13.24 -22.88
N PRO A 131 15.55 12.44 -21.84
CA PRO A 131 14.16 12.26 -21.45
C PRO A 131 13.41 13.54 -21.08
N LYS A 132 14.12 14.63 -20.73
CA LYS A 132 13.50 15.94 -20.44
C LYS A 132 12.73 16.49 -21.63
N LEU A 133 13.14 16.17 -22.84
CA LEU A 133 12.48 16.62 -24.08
C LEU A 133 11.08 16.01 -24.24
N LEU A 134 10.81 14.88 -23.59
CA LEU A 134 9.50 14.22 -23.66
C LEU A 134 8.39 15.03 -22.98
N PHE A 135 8.72 15.87 -22.01
CA PHE A 135 7.73 16.71 -21.35
C PHE A 135 7.22 17.85 -22.25
N ASP A 136 8.07 18.34 -23.14
CA ASP A 136 7.76 19.47 -24.00
C ASP A 136 7.26 19.06 -25.39
N CYS A 137 7.40 17.78 -25.78
CA CYS A 137 6.95 17.35 -27.11
C CYS A 137 5.43 17.14 -27.13
N ALA A 138 4.81 17.45 -28.27
CA ALA A 138 3.42 17.06 -28.52
C ALA A 138 3.33 15.55 -28.71
N THR A 139 2.28 14.95 -28.14
CA THR A 139 1.94 13.53 -28.36
C THR A 139 1.08 13.39 -29.61
N GLU A 140 1.09 12.21 -30.23
CA GLU A 140 0.32 11.88 -31.42
C GLU A 140 -0.61 10.69 -31.16
N LYS A 141 -1.84 10.72 -31.64
CA LYS A 141 -2.72 9.56 -31.69
C LYS A 141 -2.32 8.64 -32.85
N LYS A 142 -1.64 7.55 -32.55
CA LYS A 142 -1.25 6.52 -33.54
C LYS A 142 -2.31 5.46 -33.67
N VAL A 143 -2.65 5.11 -34.90
CA VAL A 143 -3.61 4.04 -35.18
C VAL A 143 -2.97 2.69 -34.86
N THR A 144 -3.49 2.00 -33.83
CA THR A 144 -3.03 0.68 -33.41
C THR A 144 -3.82 -0.43 -34.11
N ALA A 145 -5.10 -0.18 -34.42
CA ALA A 145 -6.02 -1.11 -35.03
C ALA A 145 -6.37 -0.72 -36.50
N GLY A 146 -5.35 -0.58 -37.36
CA GLY A 146 -5.51 -0.09 -38.75
C GLY A 146 -6.50 -0.91 -39.60
N ARG A 147 -6.58 -2.23 -39.40
CA ARG A 147 -7.58 -3.07 -40.09
C ARG A 147 -9.01 -2.75 -39.65
N VAL A 148 -9.21 -2.51 -38.37
CA VAL A 148 -10.51 -2.12 -37.79
C VAL A 148 -10.92 -0.75 -38.32
N ARG A 149 -10.04 0.24 -38.24
CA ARG A 149 -10.26 1.61 -38.78
C ARG A 149 -10.63 1.56 -40.26
N GLY A 150 -9.87 0.85 -41.09
CA GLY A 150 -10.16 0.70 -42.53
C GLY A 150 -11.49 0.00 -42.80
N SER A 151 -11.96 -0.91 -41.92
CA SER A 151 -13.30 -1.50 -42.01
C SER A 151 -14.38 -0.47 -41.68
N LEU A 152 -14.22 0.29 -40.59
CA LEU A 152 -15.16 1.35 -40.22
C LEU A 152 -15.31 2.40 -41.33
N GLU A 153 -14.20 2.87 -41.90
CA GLU A 153 -14.16 3.86 -42.98
C GLU A 153 -14.90 3.38 -44.23
N ARG A 154 -14.84 2.06 -44.54
CA ARG A 154 -15.57 1.48 -45.68
C ARG A 154 -17.07 1.40 -45.43
N GLU A 155 -17.47 0.88 -44.26
CA GLU A 155 -18.88 0.78 -43.90
C GLU A 155 -19.54 2.16 -43.84
N ALA A 156 -18.80 3.18 -43.35
CA ALA A 156 -19.25 4.57 -43.25
C ALA A 156 -19.67 5.20 -44.56
N ARG A 157 -19.02 4.86 -45.70
CA ARG A 157 -19.26 5.52 -47.01
C ARG A 157 -20.72 5.41 -47.47
N THR A 158 -21.46 4.43 -47.00
CA THR A 158 -22.84 4.18 -47.38
C THR A 158 -23.83 4.44 -46.24
N CYS A 159 -23.39 5.03 -45.14
CA CYS A 159 -24.18 5.29 -43.96
C CYS A 159 -24.57 6.76 -43.83
N ASP A 160 -25.76 7.01 -43.28
CA ASP A 160 -26.36 8.31 -43.07
C ASP A 160 -26.35 8.73 -41.59
N ALA A 161 -26.26 7.75 -40.68
CA ALA A 161 -26.17 7.99 -39.23
C ALA A 161 -25.18 7.01 -38.57
N LEU A 162 -24.60 7.44 -37.44
CA LEU A 162 -23.72 6.64 -36.58
C LEU A 162 -24.35 6.52 -35.20
N VAL A 163 -24.45 5.30 -34.66
CA VAL A 163 -24.90 5.03 -33.30
C VAL A 163 -23.79 4.26 -32.57
N LEU A 164 -23.33 4.81 -31.46
CA LEU A 164 -22.20 4.35 -30.68
C LEU A 164 -22.66 3.56 -29.47
N TRP A 165 -22.25 2.26 -29.38
CA TRP A 165 -22.59 1.28 -28.36
C TRP A 165 -21.34 0.83 -27.59
N LEU A 166 -20.52 1.80 -27.15
CA LEU A 166 -19.34 1.55 -26.32
C LEU A 166 -19.76 1.40 -24.86
N ASP A 167 -18.89 0.83 -24.05
CA ASP A 167 -19.12 0.75 -22.62
C ASP A 167 -19.35 2.17 -22.05
N CYS A 168 -20.19 2.32 -21.03
CA CYS A 168 -20.62 3.65 -20.59
C CYS A 168 -19.70 4.19 -19.45
N ASP A 169 -18.40 4.05 -19.61
CA ASP A 169 -17.39 4.67 -18.79
C ASP A 169 -16.61 5.74 -19.59
N ARG A 170 -15.71 6.46 -18.95
CA ARG A 170 -14.90 7.50 -19.61
C ARG A 170 -14.04 6.96 -20.74
N GLU A 171 -13.54 5.71 -20.63
CA GLU A 171 -12.77 5.05 -21.69
C GLU A 171 -13.65 4.78 -22.91
N GLY A 172 -14.88 4.29 -22.73
CA GLY A 172 -15.85 4.11 -23.81
C GLY A 172 -16.22 5.44 -24.48
N GLU A 173 -16.32 6.56 -23.73
CA GLU A 173 -16.51 7.88 -24.32
C GLU A 173 -15.28 8.30 -25.16
N ASN A 174 -14.06 8.00 -24.72
CA ASN A 174 -12.85 8.28 -25.51
C ASN A 174 -12.84 7.45 -26.81
N ILE A 175 -13.16 6.16 -26.74
CA ILE A 175 -13.27 5.29 -27.91
C ILE A 175 -14.37 5.79 -28.86
N CYS A 176 -15.47 6.37 -28.35
CA CYS A 176 -16.49 7.01 -29.20
C CYS A 176 -15.88 8.05 -30.13
N PHE A 177 -15.04 8.94 -29.62
CA PHE A 177 -14.38 9.98 -30.44
C PHE A 177 -13.36 9.38 -31.42
N GLU A 178 -12.64 8.32 -31.04
CA GLU A 178 -11.75 7.61 -31.98
C GLU A 178 -12.51 6.97 -33.15
N VAL A 179 -13.71 6.40 -32.89
CA VAL A 179 -14.61 5.86 -33.92
C VAL A 179 -15.17 7.00 -34.77
N MET A 180 -15.59 8.11 -34.14
CA MET A 180 -16.08 9.30 -34.86
C MET A 180 -15.03 9.87 -35.82
N ASP A 181 -13.77 9.96 -35.42
CA ASP A 181 -12.65 10.42 -36.26
C ASP A 181 -12.45 9.52 -37.50
N ALA A 182 -12.75 8.23 -37.40
CA ALA A 182 -12.67 7.31 -38.53
C ALA A 182 -13.91 7.37 -39.43
N VAL A 183 -15.11 7.47 -38.84
CA VAL A 183 -16.41 7.26 -39.51
C VAL A 183 -16.99 8.55 -40.08
N VAL A 184 -17.07 9.63 -39.26
CA VAL A 184 -17.80 10.87 -39.61
C VAL A 184 -17.30 11.51 -40.92
N PRO A 185 -15.99 11.63 -41.19
CA PRO A 185 -15.52 12.22 -42.46
C PRO A 185 -15.87 11.39 -43.69
N ARG A 186 -16.30 10.13 -43.55
CA ARG A 186 -16.60 9.19 -44.65
C ARG A 186 -18.10 8.96 -44.84
N MET A 187 -18.96 9.48 -43.97
CA MET A 187 -20.42 9.33 -44.04
C MET A 187 -21.01 10.08 -45.26
N ARG A 188 -22.16 9.67 -45.72
CA ARG A 188 -22.91 10.35 -46.82
C ARG A 188 -23.21 11.80 -46.39
N GLY A 189 -23.14 12.73 -47.33
CA GLY A 189 -23.45 14.14 -47.12
C GLY A 189 -22.41 14.94 -46.35
N GLY A 190 -21.18 14.45 -46.21
CA GLY A 190 -20.09 15.16 -45.52
C GLY A 190 -20.14 15.10 -44.00
N GLY A 191 -20.88 14.15 -43.42
CA GLY A 191 -20.88 13.71 -42.05
C GLY A 191 -20.91 14.82 -40.99
N GLY A 192 -22.08 15.40 -40.73
CA GLY A 192 -22.23 16.34 -39.60
C GLY A 192 -22.44 15.59 -38.27
N LEU A 193 -21.97 16.17 -37.17
CA LEU A 193 -22.18 15.65 -35.80
C LEU A 193 -23.68 15.49 -35.44
N ARG A 194 -24.59 16.10 -36.22
CA ARG A 194 -26.05 15.99 -36.02
C ARG A 194 -26.56 14.56 -36.07
N ASN A 195 -25.97 13.71 -36.94
CA ASN A 195 -26.38 12.34 -37.13
C ASN A 195 -25.51 11.32 -36.34
N VAL A 196 -24.78 11.78 -35.33
CA VAL A 196 -24.02 10.92 -34.42
C VAL A 196 -24.79 10.81 -33.12
N TYR A 197 -24.98 9.60 -32.65
CA TYR A 197 -25.77 9.29 -31.45
C TYR A 197 -24.99 8.33 -30.55
N ARG A 198 -25.25 8.47 -29.25
CA ARG A 198 -24.67 7.63 -28.19
C ARG A 198 -25.80 6.83 -27.51
N ALA A 199 -25.73 5.53 -27.56
CA ALA A 199 -26.64 4.64 -26.86
C ALA A 199 -26.03 4.28 -25.49
N LYS A 200 -26.60 4.79 -24.41
CA LYS A 200 -26.16 4.48 -23.04
C LYS A 200 -26.96 3.31 -22.50
N PHE A 201 -26.28 2.24 -22.07
CA PHE A 201 -26.86 0.99 -21.56
C PHE A 201 -26.01 0.42 -20.43
N SER A 202 -26.64 -0.25 -19.47
CA SER A 202 -25.95 -0.82 -18.31
C SER A 202 -25.99 -2.35 -18.28
N ALA A 203 -26.79 -2.99 -19.15
CA ALA A 203 -26.91 -4.45 -19.22
C ALA A 203 -27.25 -4.90 -20.65
N ILE A 204 -26.79 -6.09 -21.01
CA ILE A 204 -27.10 -6.73 -22.29
C ILE A 204 -28.43 -7.52 -22.16
N SER A 205 -29.52 -6.76 -22.00
CA SER A 205 -30.88 -7.31 -21.97
C SER A 205 -31.75 -6.56 -22.94
N LYS A 206 -32.81 -7.22 -23.46
CA LYS A 206 -33.72 -6.66 -24.46
C LYS A 206 -34.25 -5.29 -24.01
N SER A 207 -34.72 -5.18 -22.77
CA SER A 207 -35.29 -3.92 -22.25
C SER A 207 -34.25 -2.82 -22.13
N SER A 208 -33.02 -3.12 -21.67
CA SER A 208 -31.94 -2.12 -21.53
C SER A 208 -31.53 -1.60 -22.91
N VAL A 209 -31.31 -2.50 -23.85
CA VAL A 209 -30.93 -2.17 -25.24
C VAL A 209 -32.03 -1.41 -25.98
N GLU A 210 -33.32 -1.81 -25.84
CA GLU A 210 -34.45 -1.10 -26.40
C GLU A 210 -34.61 0.31 -25.79
N ASN A 211 -34.40 0.45 -24.48
CA ASN A 211 -34.44 1.74 -23.78
C ASN A 211 -33.32 2.65 -24.26
N ALA A 212 -32.09 2.14 -24.39
CA ALA A 212 -30.97 2.88 -24.94
C ALA A 212 -31.22 3.37 -26.37
N MET A 213 -31.85 2.54 -27.19
CA MET A 213 -32.20 2.90 -28.57
C MET A 213 -33.31 3.98 -28.64
N LYS A 214 -34.22 4.02 -27.66
CA LYS A 214 -35.24 5.07 -27.54
C LYS A 214 -34.73 6.39 -27.02
N ASN A 215 -33.70 6.35 -26.15
CA ASN A 215 -33.14 7.50 -25.43
C ASN A 215 -31.71 7.78 -25.87
N LEU A 216 -31.49 7.97 -27.17
CA LEU A 216 -30.16 8.27 -27.71
C LEU A 216 -29.65 9.62 -27.23
N ALA A 217 -28.42 9.66 -26.73
CA ALA A 217 -27.72 10.85 -26.28
C ALA A 217 -26.70 11.35 -27.33
N LYS A 218 -25.90 12.35 -26.97
CA LYS A 218 -24.69 12.74 -27.70
C LYS A 218 -23.45 12.26 -26.94
N PRO A 219 -22.34 11.93 -27.66
CA PRO A 219 -21.07 11.66 -26.98
C PRO A 219 -20.58 12.84 -26.16
N ASN A 220 -19.95 12.57 -25.02
CA ASN A 220 -19.44 13.58 -24.08
C ASN A 220 -17.96 13.84 -24.36
N LYS A 221 -17.63 15.05 -24.85
CA LYS A 221 -16.27 15.44 -25.18
C LYS A 221 -15.40 15.63 -23.94
N ASP A 222 -15.97 16.14 -22.85
CA ASP A 222 -15.23 16.46 -21.64
C ASP A 222 -14.72 15.18 -20.95
N GLU A 223 -15.54 14.12 -20.92
CA GLU A 223 -15.10 12.79 -20.46
C GLU A 223 -13.98 12.21 -21.32
N SER A 224 -14.08 12.34 -22.65
CA SER A 224 -13.02 11.93 -23.59
C SER A 224 -11.73 12.72 -23.38
N ASP A 225 -11.82 14.04 -23.15
CA ASP A 225 -10.68 14.91 -22.91
C ASP A 225 -9.97 14.60 -21.58
N ALA A 226 -10.70 14.19 -20.56
CA ALA A 226 -10.12 13.75 -19.30
C ALA A 226 -9.29 12.48 -19.47
N VAL A 227 -9.74 11.52 -20.31
CA VAL A 227 -8.98 10.30 -20.62
C VAL A 227 -7.72 10.64 -21.42
N ASP A 228 -7.83 11.45 -22.46
CA ASP A 228 -6.69 11.91 -23.26
C ASP A 228 -5.64 12.60 -22.37
N ALA A 229 -6.07 13.48 -21.45
CA ALA A 229 -5.20 14.17 -20.51
C ALA A 229 -4.47 13.18 -19.59
N ARG A 230 -5.20 12.20 -19.03
CA ARG A 230 -4.61 11.15 -18.19
C ARG A 230 -3.58 10.34 -18.95
N GLN A 231 -3.92 9.86 -20.15
CA GLN A 231 -3.01 9.06 -20.98
C GLN A 231 -1.74 9.83 -21.34
N GLU A 232 -1.84 11.14 -21.65
CA GLU A 232 -0.69 11.98 -21.96
C GLU A 232 0.22 12.15 -20.73
N LEU A 233 -0.34 12.45 -19.55
CA LEU A 233 0.42 12.61 -18.31
C LEU A 233 1.12 11.32 -17.91
N ASP A 234 0.40 10.19 -17.96
CA ASP A 234 0.92 8.87 -17.60
C ASP A 234 2.04 8.44 -18.57
N LEU A 235 1.86 8.66 -19.87
CA LEU A 235 2.86 8.37 -20.89
C LEU A 235 4.15 9.17 -20.66
N LYS A 236 4.05 10.49 -20.54
CA LYS A 236 5.21 11.39 -20.42
C LYS A 236 5.98 11.13 -19.15
N MET A 237 5.29 11.05 -18.01
CA MET A 237 5.91 10.75 -16.72
C MET A 237 6.50 9.33 -16.69
N GLY A 238 5.73 8.34 -17.07
CA GLY A 238 6.16 6.94 -17.04
C GLY A 238 7.36 6.68 -17.93
N VAL A 239 7.35 7.17 -19.17
CA VAL A 239 8.44 6.93 -20.13
C VAL A 239 9.69 7.72 -19.76
N ALA A 240 9.58 8.99 -19.35
CA ALA A 240 10.74 9.81 -19.01
C ALA A 240 11.53 9.21 -17.83
N PHE A 241 10.84 8.91 -16.72
CA PHE A 241 11.47 8.28 -15.55
C PHE A 241 12.01 6.88 -15.88
N THR A 242 11.23 6.06 -16.59
CA THR A 242 11.65 4.69 -16.95
C THR A 242 12.90 4.67 -17.82
N ARG A 243 12.96 5.50 -18.87
CA ARG A 243 14.14 5.59 -19.75
C ARG A 243 15.36 6.05 -18.99
N PHE A 244 15.24 7.13 -18.22
CA PHE A 244 16.34 7.69 -17.45
C PHE A 244 16.91 6.67 -16.46
N GLN A 245 16.08 6.10 -15.60
CA GLN A 245 16.56 5.19 -14.56
C GLN A 245 17.02 3.84 -15.11
N THR A 246 16.41 3.32 -16.19
CA THR A 246 16.87 2.09 -16.83
C THR A 246 18.28 2.27 -17.38
N LYS A 247 18.55 3.38 -18.09
CA LYS A 247 19.91 3.72 -18.58
C LYS A 247 20.87 3.95 -17.42
N TYR A 248 20.44 4.63 -16.36
CA TYR A 248 21.28 4.90 -15.20
C TYR A 248 21.75 3.64 -14.50
N PHE A 249 20.87 2.63 -14.36
CA PHE A 249 21.16 1.38 -13.68
C PHE A 249 21.70 0.27 -14.58
N GLN A 250 21.71 0.49 -15.91
CA GLN A 250 22.16 -0.51 -16.87
C GLN A 250 23.59 -0.97 -16.54
N ASP A 251 23.77 -2.30 -16.37
CA ASP A 251 25.04 -2.97 -16.08
C ASP A 251 25.81 -2.44 -14.85
N LYS A 252 25.15 -1.66 -13.99
CA LYS A 252 25.78 -1.02 -12.85
C LYS A 252 25.93 -1.95 -11.64
N PHE A 253 24.99 -2.87 -11.45
CA PHE A 253 24.93 -3.81 -10.32
C PHE A 253 24.76 -5.23 -10.82
N SER A 254 25.67 -6.13 -10.45
CA SER A 254 25.74 -7.50 -10.98
C SER A 254 24.56 -8.40 -10.58
N GLY A 255 23.94 -8.15 -9.44
CA GLY A 255 22.76 -8.88 -8.94
C GLY A 255 21.41 -8.30 -9.35
N PHE A 256 21.39 -7.25 -10.17
CA PHE A 256 20.20 -6.50 -10.54
C PHE A 256 19.84 -6.65 -12.03
N ASP A 257 18.61 -7.11 -12.31
CA ASP A 257 18.08 -7.14 -13.68
C ASP A 257 17.64 -5.74 -14.11
N SER A 258 18.56 -5.01 -14.74
CA SER A 258 18.35 -3.62 -15.18
C SER A 258 17.73 -3.48 -16.56
N ARG A 259 17.26 -4.59 -17.20
CA ARG A 259 16.67 -4.51 -18.56
C ARG A 259 15.52 -3.52 -18.67
N CYS A 260 14.71 -3.41 -17.63
CA CYS A 260 13.67 -2.38 -17.56
C CYS A 260 13.30 -2.06 -16.11
N VAL A 261 13.77 -0.92 -15.62
CA VAL A 261 13.38 -0.37 -14.31
C VAL A 261 12.22 0.59 -14.53
N SER A 262 10.99 0.09 -14.40
CA SER A 262 9.81 0.90 -14.70
C SER A 262 9.39 1.79 -13.54
N TYR A 263 9.00 3.02 -13.85
CA TYR A 263 8.30 3.95 -12.97
C TYR A 263 6.88 4.17 -13.50
N GLY A 264 5.91 4.25 -12.61
CA GLY A 264 4.54 4.61 -12.96
C GLY A 264 3.90 5.47 -11.88
N PRO A 265 3.17 6.53 -12.25
CA PRO A 265 2.61 7.48 -11.28
C PRO A 265 1.56 6.87 -10.33
N CYS A 266 0.91 5.77 -10.71
CA CYS A 266 0.05 4.98 -9.83
C CYS A 266 0.78 3.76 -9.24
N GLN A 267 1.63 3.11 -10.03
CA GLN A 267 2.36 1.90 -9.64
C GLN A 267 3.27 2.15 -8.44
N THR A 268 4.02 3.25 -8.44
CA THR A 268 4.99 3.55 -7.38
C THR A 268 4.33 3.86 -6.03
N PRO A 269 3.26 4.68 -5.93
CA PRO A 269 2.52 4.85 -4.68
C PRO A 269 1.82 3.56 -4.21
N THR A 270 1.33 2.71 -5.13
CA THR A 270 0.76 1.39 -4.77
C THR A 270 1.82 0.52 -4.09
N LEU A 271 3.04 0.46 -4.63
CA LEU A 271 4.19 -0.18 -3.99
C LEU A 271 4.53 0.49 -2.65
N GLY A 272 4.45 1.82 -2.58
CA GLY A 272 4.72 2.61 -1.38
C GLY A 272 3.89 2.19 -0.17
N PHE A 273 2.61 1.85 -0.35
CA PHE A 273 1.77 1.32 0.73
C PHE A 273 2.29 -0.02 1.27
N CYS A 274 2.72 -0.92 0.37
CA CYS A 274 3.26 -2.23 0.75
C CYS A 274 4.59 -2.08 1.50
N VAL A 275 5.48 -1.21 1.00
CA VAL A 275 6.79 -0.95 1.63
C VAL A 275 6.63 -0.26 2.98
N LYS A 276 5.70 0.71 3.10
CA LYS A 276 5.40 1.35 4.39
C LYS A 276 4.98 0.31 5.44
N ARG A 277 4.06 -0.61 5.08
CA ARG A 277 3.66 -1.69 5.98
C ARG A 277 4.82 -2.62 6.32
N HIS A 278 5.68 -2.95 5.37
CA HIS A 278 6.89 -3.73 5.62
C HIS A 278 7.80 -3.05 6.65
N LEU A 279 8.04 -1.74 6.50
CA LEU A 279 8.84 -0.97 7.45
C LEU A 279 8.20 -0.89 8.85
N GLU A 280 6.87 -0.79 8.94
CA GLU A 280 6.14 -0.88 10.21
C GLU A 280 6.37 -2.24 10.91
N ILE A 281 6.38 -3.34 10.14
CA ILE A 281 6.60 -4.70 10.65
C ILE A 281 8.03 -4.86 11.17
N ILE A 282 9.03 -4.50 10.36
CA ILE A 282 10.43 -4.74 10.73
C ILE A 282 10.96 -3.80 11.81
N ARG A 283 10.38 -2.60 11.93
CA ARG A 283 10.71 -1.62 12.98
C ARG A 283 9.97 -1.84 14.28
N PHE A 284 9.01 -2.76 14.26
CA PHE A 284 8.22 -3.05 15.44
C PHE A 284 9.09 -3.67 16.54
N VAL A 285 9.04 -3.09 17.72
CA VAL A 285 9.71 -3.61 18.91
C VAL A 285 8.66 -4.28 19.77
N PRO A 286 8.71 -5.62 19.96
CA PRO A 286 7.81 -6.30 20.87
C PRO A 286 8.02 -5.84 22.30
N GLU A 287 6.92 -5.56 22.99
CA GLU A 287 6.89 -5.23 24.41
C GLU A 287 6.14 -6.31 25.17
N SER A 288 6.73 -6.79 26.26
CA SER A 288 6.04 -7.74 27.14
C SER A 288 4.91 -7.02 27.87
N PHE A 289 3.77 -7.70 27.98
CA PHE A 289 2.64 -7.24 28.77
C PHE A 289 2.06 -8.38 29.59
N TRP A 290 1.36 -8.03 30.63
CA TRP A 290 0.68 -8.94 31.54
C TRP A 290 -0.81 -8.57 31.59
N ARG A 291 -1.65 -9.59 31.65
CA ARG A 291 -3.09 -9.43 31.81
C ARG A 291 -3.61 -10.42 32.85
N LEU A 292 -4.62 -10.03 33.59
CA LEU A 292 -5.27 -10.93 34.51
C LEU A 292 -6.36 -11.73 33.80
N LYS A 293 -6.24 -13.04 33.83
CA LYS A 293 -7.20 -14.00 33.30
C LYS A 293 -8.10 -14.52 34.42
N LEU A 294 -9.41 -14.36 34.23
CA LEU A 294 -10.43 -14.88 35.13
C LEU A 294 -10.76 -16.33 34.75
N ASN A 295 -10.55 -17.25 35.69
CA ASN A 295 -10.89 -18.65 35.50
C ASN A 295 -12.19 -18.94 36.27
N LEU A 296 -13.22 -19.33 35.54
CA LEU A 296 -14.54 -19.67 36.08
C LEU A 296 -14.75 -21.19 36.06
N PRO A 297 -15.61 -21.75 36.91
CA PRO A 297 -15.97 -23.18 36.90
C PRO A 297 -16.50 -23.59 35.52
N SER A 298 -16.03 -24.71 35.00
CA SER A 298 -16.51 -25.30 33.75
C SER A 298 -17.94 -25.81 33.89
N GLY A 299 -18.92 -24.93 33.84
CA GLY A 299 -20.35 -25.26 33.97
C GLY A 299 -21.04 -25.54 32.62
N VAL A 300 -20.29 -25.62 31.50
CA VAL A 300 -20.84 -25.95 30.18
C VAL A 300 -20.21 -27.27 29.74
N ASP A 301 -21.04 -28.26 29.49
CA ASP A 301 -20.64 -29.54 28.92
C ASP A 301 -19.92 -29.35 27.61
N MET A 302 -18.58 -29.39 27.65
CA MET A 302 -17.69 -29.27 26.50
C MET A 302 -17.79 -30.46 25.53
N SER A 303 -18.64 -31.46 25.86
CA SER A 303 -18.79 -32.65 25.03
C SER A 303 -19.46 -32.42 23.68
N ALA A 304 -20.28 -31.38 23.58
CA ALA A 304 -20.96 -31.03 22.32
C ALA A 304 -20.02 -30.37 21.29
N THR A 305 -19.00 -29.60 21.74
CA THR A 305 -18.04 -28.91 20.87
C THR A 305 -16.86 -29.81 20.45
N LYS A 306 -16.52 -30.85 21.25
CA LYS A 306 -15.44 -31.78 20.89
C LYS A 306 -15.84 -32.86 19.89
N LYS A 307 -17.11 -33.17 19.76
CA LYS A 307 -17.58 -34.21 18.81
C LYS A 307 -17.54 -33.80 17.35
N GLN A 308 -17.38 -32.51 17.02
CA GLN A 308 -17.26 -32.04 15.64
C GLN A 308 -15.81 -31.89 15.17
N LYS A 309 -14.82 -31.86 16.09
CA LYS A 309 -13.41 -31.72 15.72
C LYS A 309 -12.66 -33.03 15.51
N GLU A 310 -13.24 -34.17 15.86
CA GLU A 310 -12.61 -35.50 15.75
C GLU A 310 -13.09 -36.33 14.54
N ARG A 311 -13.82 -35.73 13.60
CA ARG A 311 -14.18 -36.39 12.33
C ARG A 311 -13.79 -35.54 11.15
N LYS A 312 -12.54 -35.38 10.90
CA LYS A 312 -11.93 -35.03 9.60
C LYS A 312 -10.42 -35.08 9.71
N ASP A 313 -9.89 -36.30 9.80
CA ASP A 313 -8.58 -36.66 9.28
C ASP A 313 -8.88 -37.74 8.23
N ASP A 314 -9.29 -37.33 7.07
CA ASP A 314 -9.22 -38.07 5.82
C ASP A 314 -9.41 -37.08 4.68
N ASP A 315 -8.43 -37.09 3.83
CA ASP A 315 -8.24 -36.37 2.60
C ASP A 315 -9.52 -36.06 1.82
N ASP A 316 -9.87 -34.75 1.73
CA ASP A 316 -10.44 -34.13 0.52
C ASP A 316 -10.51 -32.61 0.75
N ASP A 317 -9.55 -31.87 0.18
CA ASP A 317 -9.58 -30.42 0.00
C ASP A 317 -10.79 -30.05 -0.88
N ASP A 318 -11.59 -29.08 -0.45
CA ASP A 318 -12.64 -28.34 -1.17
C ASP A 318 -14.11 -28.55 -0.69
N ASP A 319 -14.39 -28.39 0.61
CA ASP A 319 -15.72 -27.93 1.03
C ASP A 319 -15.71 -27.22 2.38
N ASP A 320 -15.40 -25.90 2.37
CA ASP A 320 -15.64 -25.01 3.51
C ASP A 320 -17.17 -24.78 3.69
N GLY A 321 -17.88 -25.81 4.07
CA GLY A 321 -19.24 -25.72 4.55
C GLY A 321 -19.27 -24.99 5.89
N ASP A 322 -19.40 -23.66 5.88
CA ASP A 322 -19.66 -22.84 7.05
C ASP A 322 -21.01 -23.26 7.67
N GLU A 323 -20.99 -24.06 8.74
CA GLU A 323 -22.18 -24.36 9.53
C GLU A 323 -22.74 -23.08 10.16
N ILE A 324 -23.89 -22.65 9.65
CA ILE A 324 -24.72 -21.61 10.26
C ILE A 324 -25.17 -22.12 11.63
N GLY A 325 -24.58 -21.63 12.72
CA GLY A 325 -24.98 -21.97 14.09
C GLY A 325 -23.86 -22.31 15.06
N ALA A 326 -22.61 -22.34 14.66
CA ALA A 326 -21.51 -22.51 15.61
C ALA A 326 -21.47 -21.32 16.59
N TYR A 327 -21.58 -21.62 17.91
CA TYR A 327 -21.47 -20.60 18.95
C TYR A 327 -20.14 -20.72 19.68
N GLU A 328 -19.58 -19.55 20.06
CA GLU A 328 -18.41 -19.46 20.94
C GLU A 328 -18.84 -19.04 22.35
N ILE A 329 -18.23 -19.60 23.39
CA ILE A 329 -18.41 -19.09 24.75
C ILE A 329 -17.64 -17.78 24.85
N SER A 330 -18.28 -16.75 25.39
CA SER A 330 -17.69 -15.42 25.53
C SER A 330 -16.52 -15.41 26.50
N GLU A 331 -15.39 -14.89 26.07
CA GLU A 331 -14.23 -14.68 26.93
C GLU A 331 -14.44 -13.51 27.88
N TRP A 332 -14.03 -13.67 29.14
CA TRP A 332 -14.02 -12.59 30.14
C TRP A 332 -12.76 -11.77 30.02
N LYS A 333 -12.89 -10.53 29.54
CA LYS A 333 -11.78 -9.60 29.34
C LYS A 333 -11.63 -8.70 30.54
N TRP A 334 -10.43 -8.61 31.05
CA TRP A 334 -10.06 -7.67 32.13
C TRP A 334 -10.22 -6.24 31.65
N HIS A 335 -10.75 -5.33 32.48
CA HIS A 335 -11.08 -3.97 32.10
C HIS A 335 -9.86 -3.10 31.77
N ARG A 336 -8.70 -3.41 32.38
CA ARG A 336 -7.43 -2.73 32.06
C ARG A 336 -6.79 -3.25 30.77
N GLU A 337 -7.35 -4.30 30.17
CA GLU A 337 -6.85 -5.03 29.01
C GLU A 337 -5.46 -5.63 29.25
N ARG A 338 -4.44 -4.82 29.56
CA ARG A 338 -3.07 -5.23 29.82
C ARG A 338 -2.31 -4.16 30.60
N VAL A 339 -1.25 -4.57 31.32
CA VAL A 339 -0.27 -3.69 31.95
C VAL A 339 1.12 -4.08 31.46
N PHE A 340 2.00 -3.12 31.36
CA PHE A 340 3.39 -3.29 30.86
C PHE A 340 4.42 -3.38 31.98
N ASP A 341 3.99 -3.47 33.22
CA ASP A 341 4.79 -3.56 34.43
C ASP A 341 4.46 -4.85 35.19
N GLU A 342 5.40 -5.78 35.29
CA GLU A 342 5.21 -7.08 35.96
C GLU A 342 4.89 -6.96 37.44
N PRO A 343 5.61 -6.14 38.25
CA PRO A 343 5.30 -5.97 39.67
C PRO A 343 3.87 -5.50 39.91
N SER A 344 3.36 -4.60 39.07
CA SER A 344 1.96 -4.16 39.13
C SER A 344 0.98 -5.30 38.86
N ALA A 345 1.25 -6.13 37.84
CA ALA A 345 0.42 -7.29 37.51
C ALA A 345 0.39 -8.31 38.66
N VAL A 346 1.55 -8.60 39.27
CA VAL A 346 1.70 -9.49 40.42
C VAL A 346 0.95 -8.94 41.62
N SER A 347 1.05 -7.63 41.88
CA SER A 347 0.34 -7.01 43.03
C SER A 347 -1.17 -7.05 42.84
N LEU A 348 -1.68 -6.85 41.63
CA LEU A 348 -3.10 -6.91 41.31
C LEU A 348 -3.64 -8.35 41.35
N GLU A 349 -2.86 -9.32 40.91
CA GLU A 349 -3.21 -10.75 41.05
C GLU A 349 -3.28 -11.16 42.51
N ALA A 350 -2.25 -10.79 43.30
CA ALA A 350 -2.21 -11.08 44.73
C ALA A 350 -3.42 -10.46 45.46
N LEU A 351 -3.81 -9.23 45.13
CA LEU A 351 -5.00 -8.57 45.65
C LEU A 351 -6.29 -9.39 45.35
N CYS A 352 -6.44 -9.81 44.10
CA CYS A 352 -7.57 -10.64 43.68
C CYS A 352 -7.57 -12.00 44.35
N SER A 353 -6.45 -12.67 44.43
CA SER A 353 -6.30 -14.01 45.05
C SER A 353 -6.57 -13.96 46.54
N GLU A 354 -6.10 -12.94 47.27
CA GLU A 354 -6.39 -12.74 48.66
C GLU A 354 -7.88 -12.47 48.91
N PHE A 355 -8.49 -11.63 48.09
CA PHE A 355 -9.93 -11.38 48.14
C PHE A 355 -10.74 -12.66 47.94
N LEU A 356 -10.42 -13.47 46.95
CA LEU A 356 -11.11 -14.74 46.66
C LEU A 356 -10.93 -15.75 47.81
N ARG A 357 -9.74 -15.79 48.42
CA ARG A 357 -9.49 -16.62 49.61
C ARG A 357 -10.36 -16.24 50.80
N LYS A 358 -10.54 -14.94 51.07
CA LYS A 358 -11.36 -14.41 52.14
C LYS A 358 -12.85 -14.57 51.88
N ASN A 359 -13.30 -14.57 50.64
CA ASN A 359 -14.71 -14.62 50.25
C ASN A 359 -15.13 -15.98 49.65
N ASN A 360 -14.56 -17.09 50.11
CA ASN A 360 -14.92 -18.43 49.67
C ASN A 360 -14.96 -18.62 48.15
N LYS A 361 -14.00 -18.06 47.44
CA LYS A 361 -13.91 -18.07 45.99
C LYS A 361 -15.10 -17.42 45.27
N LYS A 362 -15.73 -16.41 45.88
CA LYS A 362 -16.85 -15.67 45.28
C LYS A 362 -16.39 -14.33 44.71
N GLY A 363 -16.75 -14.10 43.44
CA GLY A 363 -16.75 -12.78 42.83
C GLY A 363 -18.16 -12.20 42.77
N LYS A 364 -18.31 -10.91 42.49
CA LYS A 364 -19.63 -10.26 42.37
C LYS A 364 -19.99 -9.99 40.92
N LEU A 365 -21.03 -10.58 40.40
CA LEU A 365 -21.69 -10.22 39.18
C LEU A 365 -22.52 -8.95 39.44
N VAL A 366 -22.06 -7.80 38.91
CA VAL A 366 -22.63 -6.49 39.29
C VAL A 366 -23.59 -5.94 38.26
N SER A 367 -23.42 -6.33 37.00
CA SER A 367 -24.33 -5.88 35.94
C SER A 367 -24.49 -6.88 34.81
N THR A 368 -25.66 -6.88 34.17
CA THR A 368 -25.91 -7.48 32.86
C THR A 368 -26.75 -6.51 32.05
N ILE A 369 -26.14 -5.93 31.03
CA ILE A 369 -26.78 -4.95 30.14
C ILE A 369 -27.17 -5.66 28.85
N ARG A 370 -28.43 -5.54 28.45
CA ARG A 370 -28.97 -6.04 27.20
C ARG A 370 -29.34 -4.87 26.32
N SER A 371 -28.85 -4.88 25.09
CA SER A 371 -29.13 -3.82 24.12
C SER A 371 -29.44 -4.41 22.75
N LYS A 372 -30.49 -3.91 22.11
CA LYS A 372 -30.81 -4.27 20.72
C LYS A 372 -30.05 -3.35 19.77
N GLN A 373 -29.42 -3.96 18.79
CA GLN A 373 -28.71 -3.25 17.73
C GLN A 373 -29.28 -3.68 16.37
N SER A 374 -29.68 -2.72 15.56
CA SER A 374 -30.07 -2.95 14.17
C SER A 374 -28.92 -2.57 13.25
N LYS A 375 -28.56 -3.46 12.31
CA LYS A 375 -27.57 -3.20 11.26
C LYS A 375 -28.25 -3.22 9.91
N LYS A 376 -28.21 -2.09 9.21
CA LYS A 376 -28.79 -1.93 7.89
C LYS A 376 -28.15 -2.86 6.87
N PRO A 377 -28.87 -3.25 5.79
CA PRO A 377 -28.32 -3.90 4.63
C PRO A 377 -27.13 -3.14 4.02
N PRO A 378 -26.22 -3.85 3.33
CA PRO A 378 -25.18 -3.17 2.58
C PRO A 378 -25.77 -2.28 1.47
N PRO A 379 -25.06 -1.25 1.03
CA PRO A 379 -25.42 -0.52 -0.19
C PRO A 379 -25.23 -1.42 -1.41
N GLY A 380 -25.65 -0.94 -2.59
CA GLY A 380 -25.39 -1.66 -3.85
C GLY A 380 -23.90 -1.93 -4.06
N MET A 381 -23.57 -2.97 -4.78
CA MET A 381 -22.19 -3.38 -5.04
C MET A 381 -21.58 -2.52 -6.15
N ASN A 382 -20.49 -1.82 -5.83
CA ASN A 382 -19.64 -1.18 -6.83
C ASN A 382 -18.42 -2.06 -7.16
N THR A 383 -17.60 -1.64 -8.11
CA THR A 383 -16.41 -2.36 -8.56
C THR A 383 -15.45 -2.65 -7.41
N VAL A 384 -15.13 -1.66 -6.60
CA VAL A 384 -14.15 -1.79 -5.52
C VAL A 384 -14.62 -2.79 -4.45
N GLU A 385 -15.89 -2.75 -4.05
CA GLU A 385 -16.46 -3.73 -3.09
C GLU A 385 -16.47 -5.15 -3.67
N MET A 386 -16.76 -5.30 -4.98
CA MET A 386 -16.66 -6.58 -5.67
C MET A 386 -15.24 -7.13 -5.61
N LEU A 387 -14.23 -6.33 -5.99
CA LEU A 387 -12.84 -6.74 -6.00
C LEU A 387 -12.32 -7.10 -4.60
N LYS A 388 -12.64 -6.27 -3.59
CA LYS A 388 -12.30 -6.53 -2.18
C LYS A 388 -12.90 -7.85 -1.67
N THR A 389 -14.13 -8.13 -2.05
CA THR A 389 -14.80 -9.36 -1.62
C THR A 389 -14.26 -10.58 -2.38
N CYS A 390 -14.02 -10.48 -3.68
CA CYS A 390 -13.40 -11.54 -4.49
C CYS A 390 -11.99 -11.89 -3.97
N SER A 391 -11.19 -10.88 -3.62
CA SER A 391 -9.86 -11.10 -3.03
C SER A 391 -9.93 -11.90 -1.72
N LYS A 392 -10.90 -11.59 -0.84
CA LYS A 392 -11.16 -12.38 0.39
C LYS A 392 -11.61 -13.81 0.10
N MET A 393 -12.22 -14.06 -1.07
CA MET A 393 -12.61 -15.39 -1.54
C MET A 393 -11.45 -16.13 -2.24
N GLY A 394 -10.24 -15.57 -2.25
CA GLY A 394 -9.06 -16.14 -2.92
C GLY A 394 -8.95 -15.84 -4.40
N ILE A 395 -9.85 -15.04 -5.00
CA ILE A 395 -9.82 -14.65 -6.41
C ILE A 395 -9.15 -13.29 -6.51
N GLY A 396 -7.94 -13.23 -7.10
CA GLY A 396 -7.19 -11.97 -7.25
C GLY A 396 -7.94 -10.91 -8.05
N ALA A 397 -7.69 -9.63 -7.73
CA ALA A 397 -8.43 -8.49 -8.28
C ALA A 397 -8.44 -8.45 -9.82
N HIS A 398 -7.29 -8.69 -10.47
CA HIS A 398 -7.20 -8.72 -11.93
C HIS A 398 -8.04 -9.87 -12.52
N ARG A 399 -7.98 -11.06 -11.91
CA ARG A 399 -8.78 -12.22 -12.34
C ARG A 399 -10.27 -12.01 -12.11
N ALA A 400 -10.65 -11.41 -10.98
CA ALA A 400 -12.03 -11.08 -10.64
C ALA A 400 -12.64 -10.11 -11.68
N MET A 401 -11.88 -9.10 -12.11
CA MET A 401 -12.33 -8.17 -13.15
C MET A 401 -12.52 -8.89 -14.50
N GLN A 402 -11.59 -9.75 -14.91
CA GLN A 402 -11.73 -10.54 -16.14
C GLN A 402 -12.99 -11.42 -16.12
N ILE A 403 -13.28 -12.04 -14.98
CA ILE A 403 -14.49 -12.85 -14.80
C ILE A 403 -15.75 -11.99 -14.87
N ALA A 404 -15.76 -10.85 -14.19
CA ALA A 404 -16.91 -9.93 -14.19
C ALA A 404 -17.20 -9.38 -15.60
N GLU A 405 -16.17 -8.97 -16.34
CA GLU A 405 -16.30 -8.56 -17.74
C GLU A 405 -16.87 -9.69 -18.62
N ARG A 406 -16.43 -10.93 -18.40
CA ARG A 406 -16.97 -12.07 -19.12
C ARG A 406 -18.44 -12.32 -18.78
N LEU A 407 -18.81 -12.27 -17.51
CA LEU A 407 -20.20 -12.40 -17.06
C LEU A 407 -21.11 -11.31 -17.66
N TYR A 408 -20.60 -10.09 -17.77
CA TYR A 408 -21.29 -8.96 -18.42
C TYR A 408 -21.51 -9.23 -19.91
N LEU A 409 -20.45 -9.61 -20.64
CA LEU A 409 -20.53 -9.89 -22.09
C LEU A 409 -21.47 -11.07 -22.43
N ASP A 410 -21.56 -12.05 -21.55
CA ASP A 410 -22.45 -13.17 -21.66
C ASP A 410 -23.89 -12.83 -21.16
N GLY A 411 -24.15 -11.62 -20.66
CA GLY A 411 -25.45 -11.10 -20.23
C GLY A 411 -25.92 -11.59 -18.86
N PHE A 412 -25.04 -12.10 -18.02
CA PHE A 412 -25.39 -12.58 -16.68
C PHE A 412 -25.45 -11.47 -15.63
N ILE A 413 -24.61 -10.44 -15.76
CA ILE A 413 -24.58 -9.29 -14.85
C ILE A 413 -24.65 -7.96 -15.62
N SER A 414 -24.96 -6.87 -14.92
CA SER A 414 -24.79 -5.50 -15.43
C SER A 414 -23.31 -5.16 -15.59
N TYR A 415 -23.00 -4.00 -16.17
CA TYR A 415 -21.64 -3.52 -16.37
C TYR A 415 -20.86 -3.48 -15.05
N PRO A 416 -19.67 -4.14 -14.98
CA PRO A 416 -18.99 -4.35 -13.71
C PRO A 416 -18.10 -3.19 -13.26
N ARG A 417 -17.91 -2.17 -14.11
CA ARG A 417 -17.13 -0.98 -13.73
C ARG A 417 -18.10 0.14 -13.40
N THR A 418 -18.25 0.40 -12.10
CA THR A 418 -19.10 1.47 -11.58
C THR A 418 -18.61 1.91 -10.20
N GLU A 419 -18.59 3.21 -9.98
CA GLU A 419 -18.32 3.80 -8.68
C GLU A 419 -19.60 3.93 -7.85
N SER A 420 -20.78 3.84 -8.51
CA SER A 420 -22.08 3.99 -7.85
C SER A 420 -22.42 2.79 -6.97
N SER A 421 -22.87 3.09 -5.76
CA SER A 421 -23.42 2.13 -4.81
C SER A 421 -24.88 2.42 -4.44
N ALA A 422 -25.47 3.48 -4.99
CA ALA A 422 -26.91 3.80 -4.88
C ALA A 422 -27.63 3.45 -6.17
N TYR A 423 -28.85 2.94 -6.07
CA TYR A 423 -29.68 2.64 -7.24
C TYR A 423 -30.41 3.89 -7.72
N PRO A 424 -30.46 4.14 -9.04
CA PRO A 424 -31.14 5.32 -9.56
C PRO A 424 -32.68 5.28 -9.34
N PRO A 425 -33.34 6.44 -9.33
CA PRO A 425 -34.80 6.49 -9.27
C PRO A 425 -35.43 5.69 -10.42
N GLY A 426 -36.44 4.86 -10.08
CA GLY A 426 -37.14 4.04 -11.09
C GLY A 426 -36.45 2.74 -11.47
N PHE A 427 -35.37 2.32 -10.77
CA PHE A 427 -34.71 1.04 -11.01
C PHE A 427 -35.69 -0.14 -10.81
N ASP A 428 -35.75 -1.04 -11.78
CA ASP A 428 -36.69 -2.17 -11.81
C ASP A 428 -36.18 -3.39 -11.01
N PHE A 429 -36.29 -3.29 -9.67
CA PHE A 429 -35.94 -4.38 -8.77
C PHE A 429 -36.76 -5.65 -9.04
N LYS A 430 -38.08 -5.49 -9.28
CA LYS A 430 -39.00 -6.62 -9.38
C LYS A 430 -38.63 -7.60 -10.51
N ARG A 431 -38.25 -7.08 -11.65
CA ARG A 431 -37.84 -7.87 -12.80
C ARG A 431 -36.55 -8.66 -12.49
N ILE A 432 -35.57 -8.01 -11.90
CA ILE A 432 -34.27 -8.67 -11.58
C ILE A 432 -34.48 -9.75 -10.51
N ILE A 433 -35.27 -9.50 -9.47
CA ILE A 433 -35.58 -10.48 -8.43
C ILE A 433 -36.30 -11.69 -9.07
N ALA A 434 -37.31 -11.44 -9.95
CA ALA A 434 -38.04 -12.49 -10.61
C ALA A 434 -37.14 -13.42 -11.45
N SER A 435 -36.09 -12.90 -12.10
CA SER A 435 -35.12 -13.71 -12.83
C SER A 435 -34.29 -14.63 -11.94
N GLN A 436 -34.22 -14.38 -10.62
CA GLN A 436 -33.43 -15.17 -9.68
C GLN A 436 -34.22 -16.24 -8.94
N THR A 437 -35.56 -16.30 -9.12
CA THR A 437 -36.44 -17.22 -8.37
C THR A 437 -36.24 -18.70 -8.71
N SER A 438 -35.68 -19.02 -9.87
CA SER A 438 -35.39 -20.38 -10.33
C SER A 438 -34.03 -20.91 -9.89
N ASN A 439 -33.26 -20.15 -9.14
CA ASN A 439 -31.95 -20.59 -8.66
C ASN A 439 -32.09 -21.53 -7.46
N ASP A 440 -31.38 -22.67 -7.50
CA ASP A 440 -31.46 -23.70 -6.46
C ASP A 440 -30.85 -23.24 -5.12
N GLU A 441 -29.92 -22.27 -5.12
CA GLU A 441 -29.16 -21.86 -3.93
C GLU A 441 -29.72 -20.61 -3.23
N TRP A 442 -30.33 -19.67 -3.97
CA TRP A 442 -30.90 -18.43 -3.41
C TRP A 442 -32.29 -18.06 -3.96
N GLY A 443 -32.89 -18.93 -4.75
CA GLY A 443 -34.20 -18.67 -5.34
C GLY A 443 -35.31 -18.50 -4.32
N ASP A 444 -35.24 -19.19 -3.18
CA ASP A 444 -36.22 -19.05 -2.11
C ASP A 444 -36.13 -17.66 -1.42
N ILE A 445 -34.93 -17.11 -1.33
CA ILE A 445 -34.73 -15.73 -0.85
C ILE A 445 -35.37 -14.74 -1.83
N ALA A 446 -35.20 -14.96 -3.14
CA ALA A 446 -35.82 -14.12 -4.16
C ALA A 446 -37.36 -14.20 -4.10
N LYS A 447 -37.93 -15.42 -3.96
CA LYS A 447 -39.39 -15.63 -3.75
C LYS A 447 -39.89 -14.93 -2.49
N LYS A 448 -39.15 -15.03 -1.38
CA LYS A 448 -39.44 -14.35 -0.10
C LYS A 448 -39.51 -12.82 -0.32
N ILE A 449 -38.56 -12.20 -1.00
CA ILE A 449 -38.56 -10.76 -1.25
C ILE A 449 -39.77 -10.36 -2.10
N LEU A 450 -40.13 -11.15 -3.13
CA LEU A 450 -41.32 -10.89 -3.97
C LEU A 450 -42.65 -11.04 -3.20
N SER A 451 -42.67 -11.80 -2.10
CA SER A 451 -43.88 -11.97 -1.27
C SER A 451 -44.11 -10.78 -0.29
N PHE A 452 -43.14 -9.86 -0.16
CA PHE A 452 -43.35 -8.69 0.68
C PHE A 452 -44.39 -7.75 0.10
N PRO A 453 -45.21 -7.08 0.91
CA PRO A 453 -46.23 -6.13 0.44
C PRO A 453 -45.68 -5.02 -0.45
N SER A 454 -44.44 -4.62 -0.18
CA SER A 454 -43.68 -3.70 -1.04
C SER A 454 -42.18 -4.07 -0.99
N ILE A 455 -41.51 -3.98 -2.13
CA ILE A 455 -40.06 -4.19 -2.19
C ILE A 455 -39.39 -2.98 -1.51
N ARG A 456 -38.59 -3.27 -0.49
CA ARG A 456 -37.79 -2.26 0.19
C ARG A 456 -36.78 -1.67 -0.79
N LYS A 457 -36.76 -0.35 -0.94
CA LYS A 457 -35.71 0.32 -1.67
C LYS A 457 -34.45 0.41 -0.81
N PRO A 458 -33.27 0.04 -1.31
CA PRO A 458 -32.04 0.20 -0.56
C PRO A 458 -31.83 1.65 -0.14
N SER A 459 -31.50 1.85 1.14
CA SER A 459 -31.19 3.17 1.68
C SER A 459 -29.70 3.25 1.95
N GLY A 460 -29.02 4.14 1.30
CA GLY A 460 -27.56 4.35 1.42
C GLY A 460 -26.86 4.13 0.10
N GLY A 461 -25.55 4.39 0.12
CA GLY A 461 -24.73 4.41 -1.10
C GLY A 461 -24.63 5.80 -1.72
N GLN A 462 -23.76 5.90 -2.70
CA GLN A 462 -23.48 7.11 -3.46
C GLN A 462 -23.80 6.85 -4.93
N ASP A 463 -24.47 7.78 -5.56
CA ASP A 463 -24.67 7.82 -7.01
C ASP A 463 -23.53 8.67 -7.61
N ALA A 464 -22.65 8.06 -8.35
CA ALA A 464 -21.54 8.72 -9.02
C ALA A 464 -21.94 9.29 -10.39
N GLY A 465 -23.18 9.04 -10.83
CA GLY A 465 -23.69 9.51 -12.13
C GLY A 465 -23.22 8.66 -13.32
N ASP A 466 -22.55 7.55 -13.05
CA ASP A 466 -22.08 6.58 -14.06
C ASP A 466 -23.12 5.47 -14.30
N HIS A 467 -22.85 4.28 -13.86
CA HIS A 467 -23.76 3.12 -13.94
C HIS A 467 -24.45 2.84 -12.61
N PRO A 468 -25.61 2.15 -12.63
CA PRO A 468 -26.15 1.55 -11.41
C PRO A 468 -25.16 0.56 -10.79
N PRO A 469 -25.31 0.24 -9.49
CA PRO A 469 -24.57 -0.86 -8.86
C PRO A 469 -24.63 -2.15 -9.66
N ILE A 470 -23.61 -2.98 -9.50
CA ILE A 470 -23.52 -4.28 -10.18
C ILE A 470 -24.65 -5.21 -9.70
N THR A 471 -25.42 -5.74 -10.65
CA THR A 471 -26.57 -6.62 -10.36
C THR A 471 -26.62 -7.80 -11.34
N PRO A 472 -27.32 -8.88 -11.00
CA PRO A 472 -27.73 -9.86 -12.01
C PRO A 472 -28.49 -9.17 -13.15
N ALA A 473 -28.32 -9.66 -14.38
CA ALA A 473 -28.99 -9.13 -15.58
C ALA A 473 -30.08 -10.06 -16.10
N GLY A 474 -30.32 -10.06 -17.40
CA GLY A 474 -31.42 -10.81 -18.00
C GLY A 474 -31.22 -12.32 -18.11
N ARG A 475 -29.97 -12.81 -18.09
CA ARG A 475 -29.65 -14.24 -18.23
C ARG A 475 -29.43 -14.88 -16.87
N PHE A 476 -30.03 -16.05 -16.68
CA PHE A 476 -29.89 -16.87 -15.50
C PHE A 476 -28.63 -17.75 -15.57
N GLY A 477 -27.87 -17.82 -14.48
CA GLY A 477 -26.68 -18.66 -14.36
C GLY A 477 -26.79 -19.69 -13.23
N ASN A 478 -26.29 -20.90 -13.47
CA ASN A 478 -26.17 -21.96 -12.48
C ASN A 478 -24.79 -22.64 -12.52
N ARG A 479 -24.51 -23.53 -11.57
CA ARG A 479 -23.21 -24.23 -11.48
C ARG A 479 -22.88 -25.06 -12.73
N ASN A 480 -23.90 -25.56 -13.44
CA ASN A 480 -23.69 -26.38 -14.63
C ASN A 480 -23.36 -25.55 -15.89
N SER A 481 -23.74 -24.27 -15.90
CA SER A 481 -23.54 -23.36 -17.03
C SER A 481 -22.28 -22.51 -16.95
N MET A 482 -21.55 -22.54 -15.85
CA MET A 482 -20.40 -21.67 -15.58
C MET A 482 -19.21 -22.43 -14.98
N SER A 483 -17.99 -21.96 -15.21
CA SER A 483 -16.84 -22.45 -14.45
C SER A 483 -16.97 -22.11 -12.96
N GLY A 484 -16.29 -22.86 -12.08
CA GLY A 484 -16.37 -22.67 -10.63
C GLY A 484 -16.10 -21.23 -10.18
N GLU A 485 -15.03 -20.59 -10.68
CA GLU A 485 -14.74 -19.19 -10.36
C GLU A 485 -15.81 -18.21 -10.88
N MET A 486 -16.31 -18.43 -12.12
CA MET A 486 -17.37 -17.59 -12.69
C MET A 486 -18.65 -17.68 -11.85
N PHE A 487 -19.02 -18.89 -11.44
CA PHE A 487 -20.19 -19.09 -10.62
C PHE A 487 -20.05 -18.43 -9.25
N ARG A 488 -18.89 -18.54 -8.59
CA ARG A 488 -18.62 -17.88 -7.30
C ARG A 488 -18.75 -16.36 -7.37
N VAL A 489 -18.30 -15.73 -8.46
CA VAL A 489 -18.43 -14.28 -8.66
C VAL A 489 -19.89 -13.91 -8.96
N TYR A 490 -20.59 -14.70 -9.79
CA TYR A 490 -22.01 -14.51 -10.08
C TYR A 490 -22.89 -14.70 -8.83
N GLU A 491 -22.62 -15.71 -8.03
CA GLU A 491 -23.27 -15.96 -6.74
C GLU A 491 -23.07 -14.77 -5.79
N LEU A 492 -21.84 -14.29 -5.65
CA LEU A 492 -21.52 -13.12 -4.83
C LEU A 492 -22.39 -11.92 -5.23
N ILE A 493 -22.43 -11.59 -6.51
CA ILE A 493 -23.19 -10.43 -7.03
C ILE A 493 -24.69 -10.64 -6.79
N SER A 494 -25.22 -11.83 -7.10
CA SER A 494 -26.64 -12.14 -6.95
C SER A 494 -27.10 -12.10 -5.49
N ARG A 495 -26.35 -12.74 -4.59
CA ARG A 495 -26.65 -12.73 -3.15
C ARG A 495 -26.50 -11.34 -2.54
N HIS A 496 -25.48 -10.58 -2.96
CA HIS A 496 -25.31 -9.18 -2.48
C HIS A 496 -26.50 -8.32 -2.93
N PHE A 497 -26.92 -8.42 -4.19
CA PHE A 497 -28.09 -7.73 -4.68
C PHE A 497 -29.34 -8.03 -3.84
N LEU A 498 -29.64 -9.31 -3.59
CA LEU A 498 -30.77 -9.72 -2.77
C LEU A 498 -30.64 -9.20 -1.33
N ALA A 499 -29.44 -9.20 -0.78
CA ALA A 499 -29.17 -8.68 0.56
C ALA A 499 -29.54 -7.20 0.71
N THR A 500 -29.30 -6.37 -0.33
CA THR A 500 -29.66 -4.93 -0.29
C THR A 500 -31.16 -4.69 -0.08
N LEU A 501 -32.01 -5.68 -0.39
CA LEU A 501 -33.48 -5.59 -0.40
C LEU A 501 -34.13 -6.21 0.83
N LEU A 502 -33.36 -6.96 1.64
CA LEU A 502 -33.83 -7.61 2.85
C LEU A 502 -33.89 -6.64 4.04
N PRO A 503 -34.61 -6.98 5.12
CA PRO A 503 -34.66 -6.17 6.33
C PRO A 503 -33.31 -6.10 7.05
N ASP A 504 -33.26 -5.26 8.08
CA ASP A 504 -32.08 -5.09 8.93
C ASP A 504 -31.77 -6.38 9.69
N LEU A 505 -30.48 -6.67 9.90
CA LEU A 505 -30.02 -7.64 10.87
C LEU A 505 -30.25 -7.08 12.27
N VAL A 506 -30.99 -7.80 13.12
CA VAL A 506 -31.28 -7.40 14.51
C VAL A 506 -30.50 -8.29 15.46
N LEU A 507 -29.65 -7.66 16.26
CA LEU A 507 -28.82 -8.30 17.27
C LEU A 507 -29.27 -7.91 18.67
N GLU A 508 -29.11 -8.82 19.60
CA GLU A 508 -29.09 -8.54 21.02
C GLU A 508 -27.66 -8.66 21.52
N ASN A 509 -27.10 -7.55 21.97
CA ASN A 509 -25.80 -7.52 22.64
C ASN A 509 -26.03 -7.64 24.13
N ILE A 510 -25.35 -8.59 24.78
CA ILE A 510 -25.40 -8.86 26.21
C ILE A 510 -24.00 -8.54 26.76
N GLU A 511 -23.87 -7.65 27.72
CA GLU A 511 -22.65 -7.35 28.41
C GLU A 511 -22.78 -7.60 29.89
N SER A 512 -22.00 -8.55 30.44
CA SER A 512 -21.97 -8.87 31.88
C SER A 512 -20.64 -8.43 32.47
N GLU A 513 -20.70 -7.91 33.73
CA GLU A 513 -19.51 -7.44 34.45
C GLU A 513 -19.38 -8.19 35.80
N ILE A 514 -18.22 -8.80 36.03
CA ILE A 514 -17.81 -9.40 37.29
C ILE A 514 -16.76 -8.50 37.95
N VAL A 515 -16.89 -8.25 39.23
CA VAL A 515 -15.96 -7.45 40.05
C VAL A 515 -15.34 -8.34 41.13
N ILE A 516 -14.02 -8.23 41.29
CA ILE A 516 -13.24 -8.87 42.36
C ILE A 516 -12.41 -7.78 43.06
N ALA A 517 -12.26 -7.86 44.36
CA ALA A 517 -11.51 -6.90 45.19
C ALA A 517 -11.94 -5.43 44.99
N GLU A 518 -13.25 -5.22 44.73
CA GLU A 518 -13.91 -3.90 44.52
C GLU A 518 -13.39 -3.06 43.34
N SER A 519 -12.16 -3.24 42.93
CA SER A 519 -11.50 -2.44 41.87
C SER A 519 -11.35 -3.19 40.55
N GLU A 520 -11.14 -4.51 40.57
CA GLU A 520 -10.77 -5.25 39.36
C GLU A 520 -12.03 -5.84 38.72
N LYS A 521 -12.18 -5.56 37.41
CA LYS A 521 -13.42 -5.85 36.67
C LYS A 521 -13.10 -6.69 35.44
N TRP A 522 -14.00 -7.64 35.15
CA TRP A 522 -14.00 -8.42 33.92
C TRP A 522 -15.33 -8.29 33.21
N ARG A 523 -15.27 -8.11 31.90
CA ARG A 523 -16.46 -8.00 31.05
C ARG A 523 -16.50 -9.10 30.02
N ALA A 524 -17.68 -9.72 29.88
CA ALA A 524 -17.97 -10.62 28.77
C ALA A 524 -19.01 -10.00 27.85
N LYS A 525 -18.84 -10.18 26.52
CA LYS A 525 -19.78 -9.69 25.51
C LYS A 525 -20.40 -10.84 24.75
N GLY A 526 -21.68 -11.06 24.96
CA GLY A 526 -22.51 -12.01 24.21
C GLY A 526 -23.17 -11.32 23.02
N VAL A 527 -23.41 -12.09 21.96
CA VAL A 527 -24.15 -11.65 20.76
C VAL A 527 -25.12 -12.73 20.36
N LYS A 528 -26.41 -12.36 20.32
CA LYS A 528 -27.49 -13.24 19.85
C LYS A 528 -28.16 -12.59 18.64
N ILE A 529 -28.40 -13.36 17.59
CA ILE A 529 -29.15 -12.90 16.42
C ILE A 529 -30.65 -13.06 16.74
N LEU A 530 -31.38 -11.95 16.70
CA LEU A 530 -32.84 -11.96 16.86
C LEU A 530 -33.56 -12.07 15.51
N ASP A 531 -33.00 -11.45 14.47
CA ASP A 531 -33.46 -11.56 13.11
C ASP A 531 -32.23 -11.52 12.18
N PHE A 532 -32.08 -12.51 11.32
CA PHE A 532 -30.96 -12.60 10.36
C PHE A 532 -31.00 -11.50 9.31
N GLY A 533 -32.21 -11.01 8.97
CA GLY A 533 -32.37 -9.95 8.00
C GLY A 533 -31.57 -10.19 6.70
N TRP A 534 -30.80 -9.17 6.27
CA TRP A 534 -30.01 -9.26 5.04
C TRP A 534 -28.89 -10.33 5.07
N THR A 535 -28.48 -10.81 6.23
CA THR A 535 -27.47 -11.87 6.33
C THR A 535 -27.98 -13.25 5.91
N GLU A 536 -29.30 -13.43 5.72
CA GLU A 536 -29.83 -14.63 5.07
C GLU A 536 -29.28 -14.81 3.64
N ALA A 537 -29.13 -13.72 2.90
CA ALA A 537 -28.52 -13.77 1.57
C ALA A 537 -27.00 -13.82 1.61
N LEU A 538 -26.36 -13.31 2.67
CA LEU A 538 -24.92 -13.27 2.86
C LEU A 538 -24.50 -13.92 4.18
N PRO A 539 -24.64 -15.25 4.36
CA PRO A 539 -24.41 -15.95 5.64
C PRO A 539 -23.03 -15.73 6.22
N ARG A 540 -21.99 -15.65 5.37
CA ARG A 540 -20.60 -15.38 5.81
C ARG A 540 -20.41 -13.99 6.44
N ARG A 541 -21.35 -13.05 6.26
CA ARG A 541 -21.36 -11.71 6.90
C ARG A 541 -22.14 -11.67 8.21
N ALA A 542 -22.82 -12.75 8.59
CA ALA A 542 -23.47 -12.85 9.88
C ALA A 542 -22.40 -12.88 11.01
N PRO A 543 -22.62 -12.14 12.11
CA PRO A 543 -21.70 -12.20 13.23
C PRO A 543 -21.73 -13.59 13.88
N LYS A 544 -20.59 -14.08 14.33
CA LYS A 544 -20.52 -15.30 15.12
C LYS A 544 -21.33 -15.13 16.43
N LEU A 545 -22.12 -16.13 16.76
CA LEU A 545 -22.88 -16.14 18.00
C LEU A 545 -21.91 -16.28 19.19
N LYS A 546 -22.06 -15.41 20.20
CA LYS A 546 -21.28 -15.46 21.43
C LYS A 546 -22.22 -15.58 22.61
N ILE A 547 -22.06 -16.66 23.37
CA ILE A 547 -22.93 -16.97 24.49
C ILE A 547 -22.22 -16.68 25.81
N ILE A 548 -22.90 -15.94 26.69
CA ILE A 548 -22.57 -15.85 28.11
C ILE A 548 -23.47 -16.85 28.80
N PRO A 549 -22.96 -17.83 29.55
CA PRO A 549 -23.81 -18.76 30.31
C PRO A 549 -24.76 -18.02 31.25
N ASP A 550 -25.99 -18.54 31.44
CA ASP A 550 -27.02 -17.90 32.26
C ASP A 550 -26.59 -17.73 33.74
N THR A 551 -25.69 -18.61 34.20
CA THR A 551 -25.07 -18.50 35.55
C THR A 551 -24.27 -17.19 35.71
N TYR A 552 -23.86 -16.54 34.63
CA TYR A 552 -23.12 -15.29 34.60
C TYR A 552 -23.94 -14.14 33.98
N GLN A 553 -25.27 -14.23 34.04
CA GLN A 553 -26.19 -13.19 33.64
C GLN A 553 -27.14 -12.88 34.82
N LEU A 554 -27.43 -11.58 35.03
CA LEU A 554 -28.47 -11.14 35.94
C LEU A 554 -29.83 -11.17 35.25
N SER A 555 -30.91 -11.45 35.98
CA SER A 555 -32.25 -11.27 35.47
C SER A 555 -32.54 -9.80 35.16
N GLU A 556 -33.50 -9.49 34.29
CA GLU A 556 -33.88 -8.12 34.01
C GLU A 556 -34.35 -7.35 35.27
N SER A 557 -35.02 -8.02 36.19
CA SER A 557 -35.46 -7.44 37.46
C SER A 557 -34.30 -7.12 38.40
N ASP A 558 -33.29 -8.00 38.47
CA ASP A 558 -32.11 -7.74 39.31
C ASP A 558 -31.22 -6.67 38.73
N SER A 559 -31.03 -6.65 37.39
CA SER A 559 -30.30 -5.60 36.68
C SER A 559 -30.93 -4.21 36.88
N LYS A 560 -32.28 -4.09 36.77
CA LYS A 560 -33.01 -2.84 37.00
C LYS A 560 -32.95 -2.34 38.44
N ASN A 561 -32.82 -3.26 39.40
CA ASN A 561 -32.77 -2.96 40.84
C ASN A 561 -31.34 -2.85 41.37
N ASN A 562 -30.32 -2.85 40.52
CA ASN A 562 -28.89 -2.83 40.89
C ASN A 562 -28.49 -3.91 41.90
N LYS A 563 -29.15 -5.06 41.85
CA LYS A 563 -28.80 -6.20 42.71
C LYS A 563 -27.62 -6.96 42.15
N SER A 564 -26.55 -7.07 42.90
CA SER A 564 -25.41 -7.93 42.56
C SER A 564 -25.69 -9.40 43.04
N ARG A 565 -25.04 -10.33 42.37
CA ARG A 565 -25.08 -11.76 42.72
C ARG A 565 -23.67 -12.31 42.88
N ASP A 566 -23.46 -13.13 43.90
CA ASP A 566 -22.21 -13.84 44.07
C ASP A 566 -22.10 -14.96 43.03
N VAL A 567 -20.93 -15.04 42.38
CA VAL A 567 -20.62 -16.06 41.38
C VAL A 567 -19.34 -16.78 41.77
N ASP A 568 -19.29 -18.09 41.48
CA ASP A 568 -18.10 -18.89 41.75
C ASP A 568 -16.97 -18.54 40.79
N VAL A 569 -15.77 -18.34 41.35
CA VAL A 569 -14.52 -18.05 40.61
C VAL A 569 -13.50 -19.12 41.04
N VAL A 570 -12.90 -19.80 40.09
CA VAL A 570 -11.83 -20.78 40.36
C VAL A 570 -10.56 -20.07 40.81
N SER A 571 -10.09 -19.15 40.02
CA SER A 571 -8.88 -18.37 40.29
C SER A 571 -8.78 -17.16 39.33
N VAL A 572 -7.92 -16.24 39.71
CA VAL A 572 -7.36 -15.23 38.82
C VAL A 572 -5.89 -15.60 38.56
N THR A 573 -5.43 -15.56 37.35
CA THR A 573 -4.06 -15.92 36.97
C THR A 573 -3.47 -14.86 36.08
N ILE A 574 -2.15 -14.68 36.16
CA ILE A 574 -1.41 -13.79 35.24
C ILE A 574 -1.16 -14.56 33.96
N ASP A 575 -1.49 -13.92 32.83
CA ASP A 575 -1.15 -14.35 31.47
C ASP A 575 -0.17 -13.35 30.89
N ARG A 576 1.02 -13.83 30.52
CA ARG A 576 2.05 -13.01 29.88
C ARG A 576 1.93 -13.10 28.37
N GLY A 577 1.96 -11.97 27.71
CA GLY A 577 1.98 -11.86 26.26
C GLY A 577 3.05 -10.90 25.79
N GLU A 578 3.24 -10.85 24.49
CA GLU A 578 4.05 -9.83 23.80
C GLU A 578 3.22 -9.17 22.73
N THR A 579 3.41 -7.86 22.56
CA THR A 579 2.81 -7.14 21.44
C THR A 579 3.36 -7.67 20.14
N GLN A 580 2.50 -7.77 19.10
CA GLN A 580 2.86 -8.32 17.80
C GLN A 580 2.85 -7.23 16.73
N PRO A 581 3.75 -7.29 15.74
CA PRO A 581 3.71 -6.37 14.61
C PRO A 581 2.40 -6.56 13.82
N PRO A 582 1.99 -5.54 13.05
CA PRO A 582 0.89 -5.70 12.12
C PRO A 582 1.24 -6.73 11.03
N ASN A 583 0.24 -7.39 10.49
CA ASN A 583 0.43 -8.28 9.34
C ASN A 583 0.69 -7.48 8.05
N TYR A 584 1.28 -8.12 7.04
CA TYR A 584 1.32 -7.55 5.68
C TYR A 584 -0.10 -7.26 5.18
N LEU A 585 -0.21 -6.23 4.34
CA LEU A 585 -1.50 -5.89 3.72
C LEU A 585 -2.03 -7.05 2.90
N THR A 586 -3.28 -7.39 3.10
CA THR A 586 -4.01 -8.23 2.15
C THR A 586 -4.29 -7.44 0.87
N GLU A 587 -4.47 -8.12 -0.26
CA GLU A 587 -4.86 -7.48 -1.51
C GLU A 587 -6.15 -6.64 -1.34
N SER A 588 -7.11 -7.15 -0.55
CA SER A 588 -8.35 -6.43 -0.21
C SER A 588 -8.08 -5.12 0.57
N GLU A 589 -7.15 -5.13 1.52
CA GLU A 589 -6.76 -3.91 2.27
C GLU A 589 -5.99 -2.94 1.39
N LEU A 590 -5.14 -3.43 0.48
CA LEU A 590 -4.43 -2.60 -0.49
C LEU A 590 -5.42 -1.88 -1.42
N ILE A 591 -6.41 -2.60 -1.99
CA ILE A 591 -7.49 -2.02 -2.81
C ILE A 591 -8.19 -0.90 -2.04
N GLY A 592 -8.60 -1.16 -0.78
CA GLY A 592 -9.26 -0.14 0.04
C GLY A 592 -8.35 1.05 0.39
N THR A 593 -7.04 0.82 0.50
CA THR A 593 -6.07 1.90 0.74
C THR A 593 -5.88 2.76 -0.51
N MET A 594 -5.83 2.15 -1.70
CA MET A 594 -5.76 2.86 -2.98
C MET A 594 -7.00 3.73 -3.19
N GLU A 595 -8.20 3.17 -3.01
CA GLU A 595 -9.48 3.88 -3.09
C GLU A 595 -9.50 5.10 -2.14
N LYS A 596 -9.18 4.89 -0.87
CA LYS A 596 -9.18 5.95 0.16
C LYS A 596 -8.24 7.11 -0.18
N ASN A 597 -7.14 6.83 -0.87
CA ASN A 597 -6.12 7.82 -1.23
C ASN A 597 -6.28 8.36 -2.66
N GLY A 598 -7.34 7.97 -3.40
CA GLY A 598 -7.59 8.42 -4.77
C GLY A 598 -6.51 7.98 -5.76
N ILE A 599 -6.00 6.75 -5.62
CA ILE A 599 -4.99 6.15 -6.49
C ILE A 599 -5.64 5.11 -7.38
N GLY A 600 -5.70 5.42 -8.66
CA GLY A 600 -6.36 4.60 -9.66
C GLY A 600 -7.89 4.73 -9.62
N THR A 601 -8.51 4.39 -10.74
CA THR A 601 -9.96 4.30 -10.88
C THR A 601 -10.42 2.85 -10.68
N ASP A 602 -11.71 2.63 -10.64
CA ASP A 602 -12.33 1.30 -10.63
C ASP A 602 -11.79 0.39 -11.76
N ALA A 603 -11.52 0.95 -12.94
CA ALA A 603 -10.95 0.24 -14.08
C ALA A 603 -9.46 -0.11 -13.90
N SER A 604 -8.68 0.73 -13.22
CA SER A 604 -7.21 0.65 -13.23
C SER A 604 -6.58 0.02 -11.98
N ILE A 605 -7.26 0.01 -10.83
CA ILE A 605 -6.78 -0.59 -9.57
C ILE A 605 -6.28 -2.04 -9.77
N PRO A 606 -7.06 -2.95 -10.41
CA PRO A 606 -6.59 -4.33 -10.64
C PRO A 606 -5.31 -4.40 -11.46
N THR A 607 -5.18 -3.51 -12.44
CA THR A 607 -4.02 -3.45 -13.33
C THR A 607 -2.78 -2.99 -12.58
N HIS A 608 -2.88 -1.99 -11.69
CA HIS A 608 -1.75 -1.51 -10.91
C HIS A 608 -1.23 -2.57 -9.94
N ILE A 609 -2.12 -3.31 -9.25
CA ILE A 609 -1.74 -4.43 -8.38
C ILE A 609 -1.05 -5.53 -9.19
N ASN A 610 -1.63 -5.94 -10.31
CA ASN A 610 -1.03 -6.93 -11.19
C ASN A 610 0.34 -6.47 -11.74
N THR A 611 0.52 -5.17 -11.99
CA THR A 611 1.78 -4.63 -12.52
C THR A 611 2.91 -4.70 -11.48
N ILE A 612 2.67 -4.37 -10.21
CA ILE A 612 3.71 -4.48 -9.17
C ILE A 612 4.11 -5.94 -8.92
N GLU A 613 3.20 -6.90 -9.10
CA GLU A 613 3.49 -8.34 -9.05
C GLU A 613 4.27 -8.79 -10.29
N ALA A 614 3.79 -8.49 -11.50
CA ALA A 614 4.43 -8.85 -12.77
C ALA A 614 5.85 -8.28 -12.90
N ARG A 615 6.12 -7.09 -12.33
CA ARG A 615 7.44 -6.46 -12.26
C ARG A 615 8.30 -6.99 -11.11
N LYS A 616 7.81 -7.93 -10.34
CA LYS A 616 8.49 -8.51 -9.17
C LYS A 616 8.85 -7.46 -8.09
N TYR A 617 8.05 -6.42 -7.98
CA TYR A 617 8.19 -5.44 -6.89
C TYR A 617 7.50 -5.91 -5.62
N CYS A 618 6.45 -6.74 -5.77
CA CYS A 618 5.78 -7.46 -4.71
C CYS A 618 5.52 -8.90 -5.13
N GLU A 619 5.31 -9.76 -4.15
CA GLU A 619 4.79 -11.12 -4.30
C GLU A 619 3.45 -11.24 -3.58
N ILE A 620 2.47 -11.90 -4.22
CA ILE A 620 1.17 -12.16 -3.60
C ILE A 620 1.16 -13.58 -3.04
N VAL A 621 1.21 -13.69 -1.71
CA VAL A 621 1.13 -14.97 -1.00
C VAL A 621 -0.33 -15.38 -0.91
N ALA A 622 -0.72 -16.43 -1.65
CA ALA A 622 -2.11 -16.87 -1.78
C ALA A 622 -2.74 -17.31 -0.45
N ARG A 623 -1.95 -17.85 0.48
CA ARG A 623 -2.39 -18.23 1.82
C ARG A 623 -2.68 -16.99 2.67
N ASP A 624 -3.54 -17.10 3.66
CA ASP A 624 -3.89 -16.03 4.62
C ASP A 624 -4.43 -14.73 3.99
N GLY A 625 -5.35 -14.84 3.03
CA GLY A 625 -6.05 -13.68 2.46
C GLY A 625 -5.28 -12.90 1.40
N ARG A 626 -4.41 -13.57 0.64
CA ARG A 626 -3.64 -12.97 -0.47
C ARG A 626 -2.82 -11.76 -0.01
N ARG A 627 -1.84 -12.01 0.86
CA ARG A 627 -0.97 -10.95 1.40
C ARG A 627 0.02 -10.48 0.34
N VAL A 628 0.18 -9.16 0.26
CA VAL A 628 1.08 -8.49 -0.68
C VAL A 628 2.39 -8.16 0.07
N VAL A 629 3.44 -8.89 -0.25
CA VAL A 629 4.75 -8.79 0.40
C VAL A 629 5.72 -8.11 -0.57
N PRO A 630 6.31 -6.96 -0.24
CA PRO A 630 7.29 -6.32 -1.11
C PRO A 630 8.58 -7.13 -1.15
N THR A 631 9.20 -7.22 -2.33
CA THR A 631 10.50 -7.84 -2.55
C THR A 631 11.64 -6.86 -2.22
N ASP A 632 12.87 -7.35 -2.11
CA ASP A 632 14.05 -6.49 -1.92
C ASP A 632 14.15 -5.43 -3.01
N LEU A 633 13.80 -5.78 -4.27
CA LEU A 633 13.75 -4.85 -5.37
C LEU A 633 12.69 -3.75 -5.14
N GLY A 634 11.48 -4.13 -4.76
CA GLY A 634 10.41 -3.18 -4.47
C GLY A 634 10.75 -2.26 -3.30
N ILE A 635 11.32 -2.81 -2.23
CA ILE A 635 11.75 -2.04 -1.05
C ILE A 635 12.84 -1.03 -1.45
N THR A 636 13.87 -1.49 -2.16
CA THR A 636 15.00 -0.63 -2.58
C THR A 636 14.54 0.48 -3.51
N LEU A 637 13.71 0.18 -4.52
CA LEU A 637 13.15 1.18 -5.44
C LEU A 637 12.32 2.23 -4.71
N CYS A 638 11.38 1.80 -3.87
CA CYS A 638 10.51 2.72 -3.14
C CYS A 638 11.32 3.64 -2.20
N ARG A 639 12.30 3.09 -1.49
CA ARG A 639 13.19 3.84 -0.61
C ARG A 639 14.10 4.79 -1.39
N ALA A 640 14.56 4.37 -2.56
CA ALA A 640 15.35 5.21 -3.46
C ALA A 640 14.56 6.46 -3.89
N TYR A 641 13.32 6.28 -4.32
CA TYR A 641 12.45 7.42 -4.66
C TYR A 641 12.23 8.33 -3.45
N ALA A 642 11.88 7.78 -2.30
CA ALA A 642 11.64 8.55 -1.09
C ALA A 642 12.87 9.29 -0.57
N SER A 643 14.10 8.77 -0.81
CA SER A 643 15.34 9.45 -0.41
C SER A 643 15.68 10.66 -1.28
N ILE A 644 15.16 10.72 -2.50
CA ILE A 644 15.35 11.86 -3.42
C ILE A 644 14.19 12.84 -3.27
N ASP A 645 12.96 12.35 -3.38
CA ASP A 645 11.72 13.13 -3.25
C ASP A 645 10.62 12.19 -2.74
N GLU A 646 10.21 12.37 -1.50
CA GLU A 646 9.21 11.53 -0.84
C GLU A 646 7.89 11.48 -1.62
N GLU A 647 7.51 12.57 -2.28
CA GLU A 647 6.28 12.65 -3.06
C GLU A 647 6.25 11.74 -4.29
N LEU A 648 7.41 11.25 -4.78
CA LEU A 648 7.45 10.26 -5.85
C LEU A 648 6.93 8.88 -5.41
N ALA A 649 7.01 8.58 -4.12
CA ALA A 649 6.51 7.33 -3.53
C ALA A 649 5.16 7.49 -2.82
N LEU A 650 4.73 8.74 -2.55
CA LEU A 650 3.47 9.05 -1.88
C LEU A 650 2.31 9.20 -2.88
N PRO A 651 1.06 8.96 -2.43
CA PRO A 651 -0.12 9.08 -3.28
C PRO A 651 -0.52 10.53 -3.62
N THR A 652 0.01 11.53 -2.93
CA THR A 652 -0.45 12.93 -2.95
C THR A 652 -0.47 13.56 -4.33
N VAL A 653 0.62 13.42 -5.09
CA VAL A 653 0.74 13.99 -6.44
C VAL A 653 -0.28 13.37 -7.38
N ARG A 654 -0.38 12.04 -7.37
CA ARG A 654 -1.33 11.34 -8.24
C ARG A 654 -2.77 11.64 -7.89
N ALA A 655 -3.12 11.61 -6.61
CA ALA A 655 -4.47 11.96 -6.14
C ALA A 655 -4.86 13.41 -6.51
N HIS A 656 -3.90 14.33 -6.51
CA HIS A 656 -4.15 15.70 -6.99
C HIS A 656 -4.43 15.73 -8.50
N ILE A 657 -3.66 15.00 -9.29
CA ILE A 657 -3.86 14.90 -10.75
C ILE A 657 -5.24 14.29 -11.04
N GLU A 658 -5.65 13.19 -10.38
CA GLU A 658 -6.98 12.58 -10.58
C GLU A 658 -8.11 13.58 -10.33
N LYS A 659 -8.03 14.36 -9.25
CA LYS A 659 -9.03 15.42 -8.97
C LYS A 659 -9.08 16.49 -10.07
N GLN A 660 -7.96 16.83 -10.69
CA GLN A 660 -7.94 17.77 -11.81
C GLN A 660 -8.55 17.16 -13.08
N LEU A 661 -8.31 15.86 -13.32
CA LEU A 661 -8.95 15.11 -14.41
C LEU A 661 -10.47 15.00 -14.23
N ASP A 662 -10.96 14.84 -13.00
CA ASP A 662 -12.40 14.87 -12.69
C ASP A 662 -13.02 16.23 -13.06
N LEU A 663 -12.33 17.33 -12.78
CA LEU A 663 -12.81 18.67 -13.17
C LEU A 663 -12.88 18.84 -14.69
N ILE A 664 -11.99 18.20 -15.46
CA ILE A 664 -12.10 18.19 -16.93
C ILE A 664 -13.35 17.41 -17.35
N ALA A 665 -13.54 16.20 -16.80
CA ALA A 665 -14.69 15.34 -17.14
C ALA A 665 -16.04 16.00 -16.81
N GLU A 666 -16.07 16.87 -15.78
CA GLU A 666 -17.24 17.67 -15.39
C GLU A 666 -17.41 18.96 -16.22
N GLY A 667 -16.52 19.24 -17.17
CA GLY A 667 -16.51 20.49 -17.95
C GLY A 667 -16.17 21.75 -17.16
N LYS A 668 -15.54 21.61 -15.97
CA LYS A 668 -15.18 22.71 -15.06
C LYS A 668 -13.74 23.21 -15.26
N ALA A 669 -12.90 22.45 -15.93
CA ALA A 669 -11.50 22.82 -16.19
C ALA A 669 -11.12 22.57 -17.66
N ASP A 670 -10.24 23.41 -18.20
CA ASP A 670 -9.69 23.23 -19.54
C ASP A 670 -8.57 22.18 -19.55
N LYS A 671 -8.67 21.20 -20.46
CA LYS A 671 -7.71 20.10 -20.63
C LYS A 671 -6.27 20.60 -20.77
N ASN A 672 -6.02 21.58 -21.66
CA ASN A 672 -4.67 22.03 -21.99
C ASN A 672 -4.04 22.76 -20.80
N ALA A 673 -4.83 23.55 -20.07
CA ALA A 673 -4.37 24.25 -18.86
C ALA A 673 -3.95 23.25 -17.79
N VAL A 674 -4.79 22.23 -17.50
CA VAL A 674 -4.50 21.20 -16.49
C VAL A 674 -3.26 20.39 -16.89
N VAL A 675 -3.19 19.91 -18.14
CA VAL A 675 -2.03 19.12 -18.62
C VAL A 675 -0.76 19.95 -18.56
N SER A 676 -0.76 21.20 -19.00
CA SER A 676 0.42 22.07 -18.98
C SER A 676 0.91 22.33 -17.56
N GLN A 677 0.00 22.60 -16.61
CA GLN A 677 0.34 22.82 -15.21
C GLN A 677 0.92 21.54 -14.56
N ALA A 678 0.28 20.39 -14.78
CA ALA A 678 0.76 19.12 -14.26
C ALA A 678 2.14 18.75 -14.83
N LEU A 679 2.35 18.90 -16.14
CA LEU A 679 3.63 18.61 -16.79
C LEU A 679 4.76 19.51 -16.29
N MET A 680 4.47 20.78 -16.00
CA MET A 680 5.47 21.69 -15.42
C MET A 680 5.94 21.20 -14.03
N GLN A 681 5.01 20.78 -13.19
CA GLN A 681 5.33 20.23 -11.86
C GLN A 681 6.10 18.90 -11.97
N ILE A 682 5.63 17.98 -12.83
CA ILE A 682 6.27 16.67 -13.04
C ILE A 682 7.69 16.85 -13.63
N LYS A 683 7.88 17.77 -14.57
CA LYS A 683 9.20 18.07 -15.15
C LYS A 683 10.16 18.61 -14.09
N ALA A 684 9.70 19.49 -13.20
CA ALA A 684 10.52 20.00 -12.10
C ALA A 684 10.96 18.85 -11.15
N LYS A 685 10.06 17.94 -10.81
CA LYS A 685 10.37 16.73 -10.03
C LYS A 685 11.36 15.81 -10.76
N PHE A 686 11.20 15.62 -12.06
CA PHE A 686 12.11 14.82 -12.87
C PHE A 686 13.54 15.42 -12.86
N ILE A 687 13.68 16.72 -13.05
CA ILE A 687 14.98 17.40 -12.99
C ILE A 687 15.61 17.26 -11.61
N HIS A 688 14.81 17.38 -10.54
CA HIS A 688 15.28 17.15 -9.17
C HIS A 688 15.76 15.70 -8.97
N PHE A 689 14.98 14.73 -9.47
CA PHE A 689 15.31 13.30 -9.42
C PHE A 689 16.62 13.01 -10.17
N GLU A 690 16.78 13.50 -11.40
CA GLU A 690 17.99 13.34 -12.21
C GLU A 690 19.23 13.88 -11.50
N LYS A 691 19.15 15.08 -10.93
CA LYS A 691 20.28 15.71 -10.22
C LYS A 691 20.74 14.92 -8.99
N ASN A 692 19.84 14.24 -8.36
CA ASN A 692 20.08 13.56 -7.08
C ASN A 692 20.15 12.03 -7.18
N ILE A 693 20.06 11.45 -8.38
CA ILE A 693 19.99 9.99 -8.57
C ILE A 693 21.18 9.24 -7.95
N ALA A 694 22.35 9.87 -7.87
CA ALA A 694 23.52 9.25 -7.24
C ALA A 694 23.36 8.93 -5.75
N ILE A 695 22.37 9.54 -5.07
CA ILE A 695 22.04 9.22 -3.66
C ILE A 695 21.62 7.75 -3.52
N VAL A 696 20.97 7.19 -4.54
CA VAL A 696 20.43 5.82 -4.49
C VAL A 696 21.49 4.74 -4.72
N ASP A 697 22.68 5.09 -5.21
CA ASP A 697 23.72 4.11 -5.53
C ASP A 697 24.08 3.23 -4.32
N ASN A 698 24.22 3.84 -3.15
CA ASN A 698 24.52 3.11 -1.94
C ASN A 698 23.42 2.10 -1.56
N LEU A 699 22.14 2.45 -1.78
CA LEU A 699 21.00 1.55 -1.53
C LEU A 699 21.00 0.34 -2.48
N PHE A 700 21.22 0.59 -3.77
CA PHE A 700 21.26 -0.47 -4.78
C PHE A 700 22.50 -1.37 -4.65
N GLU A 701 23.66 -0.80 -4.39
CA GLU A 701 24.89 -1.57 -4.14
C GLU A 701 24.70 -2.49 -2.90
N ALA A 702 24.09 -1.94 -1.85
CA ALA A 702 23.81 -2.68 -0.64
C ALA A 702 22.85 -3.87 -0.86
N SER A 703 21.84 -3.70 -1.74
CA SER A 703 20.84 -4.74 -2.00
C SER A 703 21.24 -5.75 -3.06
N PHE A 704 22.08 -5.34 -4.05
CA PHE A 704 22.35 -6.11 -5.26
C PHE A 704 23.85 -6.38 -5.55
N ALA A 705 24.75 -6.02 -4.62
CA ALA A 705 26.17 -6.42 -4.76
C ALA A 705 26.33 -7.94 -4.60
N SER A 706 27.27 -8.52 -5.33
CA SER A 706 27.48 -9.98 -5.31
C SER A 706 27.99 -10.47 -3.95
N PRO A 707 27.66 -11.71 -3.51
CA PRO A 707 28.14 -12.28 -2.24
C PRO A 707 29.66 -12.35 -2.08
N LYS A 708 30.42 -12.31 -3.17
CA LYS A 708 31.89 -12.27 -3.16
C LYS A 708 32.45 -10.91 -2.77
N GLU A 709 31.69 -9.84 -2.95
CA GLU A 709 32.05 -8.47 -2.55
C GLU A 709 31.62 -8.16 -1.11
N LEU A 710 30.70 -8.94 -0.55
CA LEU A 710 30.12 -8.81 0.79
C LEU A 710 30.83 -9.69 1.82
N GLN A 711 32.17 -9.71 1.90
CA GLN A 711 32.87 -10.26 3.07
C GLN A 711 32.69 -9.30 4.26
N SER A 712 31.55 -9.37 4.90
CA SER A 712 31.18 -8.47 5.99
C SER A 712 31.06 -9.24 7.31
N THR A 713 31.81 -8.79 8.32
CA THR A 713 31.68 -9.30 9.69
C THR A 713 30.55 -8.56 10.42
N PRO A 714 29.74 -9.25 11.26
CA PRO A 714 28.83 -8.58 12.17
C PRO A 714 29.58 -7.52 12.99
N HIS A 715 29.04 -6.31 13.09
CA HIS A 715 29.73 -5.18 13.73
C HIS A 715 28.90 -4.65 14.91
N THR A 716 28.20 -3.55 14.75
CA THR A 716 27.39 -2.91 15.79
C THR A 716 25.90 -3.05 15.51
N VAL A 717 25.06 -2.92 16.52
CA VAL A 717 23.60 -3.10 16.41
C VAL A 717 22.96 -1.86 15.78
N CYS A 718 22.10 -2.07 14.79
CA CYS A 718 21.27 -1.03 14.18
C CYS A 718 20.21 -0.54 15.17
N GLY A 719 20.12 0.77 15.40
CA GLY A 719 19.14 1.36 16.30
C GLY A 719 17.69 1.20 15.86
N ARG A 720 17.45 0.97 14.55
CA ARG A 720 16.10 0.84 13.97
C ARG A 720 15.58 -0.60 13.95
N CYS A 721 16.34 -1.52 13.36
CA CYS A 721 15.89 -2.92 13.20
C CYS A 721 16.48 -3.86 14.26
N ARG A 722 17.36 -3.38 15.16
CA ARG A 722 18.01 -4.13 16.23
C ARG A 722 18.86 -5.33 15.76
N ARG A 723 19.19 -5.42 14.46
CA ARG A 723 20.10 -6.42 13.89
C ARG A 723 21.50 -5.84 13.75
N TYR A 724 22.50 -6.71 13.63
CA TYR A 724 23.89 -6.29 13.46
C TYR A 724 24.12 -5.63 12.10
N LEU A 725 24.79 -4.48 12.13
CA LEU A 725 25.37 -3.86 10.94
C LEU A 725 26.57 -4.68 10.48
N LYS A 726 26.81 -4.70 9.18
CA LYS A 726 27.95 -5.37 8.58
C LYS A 726 29.01 -4.35 8.18
N LEU A 727 30.28 -4.56 8.62
CA LEU A 727 31.40 -3.69 8.26
C LEU A 727 31.93 -4.10 6.89
N GLN A 728 31.97 -3.18 5.97
CA GLN A 728 32.49 -3.36 4.62
C GLN A 728 33.71 -2.46 4.39
N ALA A 729 34.78 -3.01 3.81
CA ALA A 729 35.89 -2.23 3.29
C ALA A 729 35.53 -1.77 1.88
N SER A 730 35.22 -0.50 1.71
CA SER A 730 35.00 0.14 0.41
C SER A 730 36.35 0.47 -0.21
N GLY A 731 36.49 0.30 -1.51
CA GLY A 731 37.71 0.43 -2.33
C GLY A 731 38.83 1.38 -1.84
N ARG A 732 39.91 1.42 -2.58
CA ARG A 732 41.04 2.32 -2.27
C ARG A 732 40.85 3.69 -2.93
N ARG A 733 40.46 4.69 -2.19
CA ARG A 733 40.47 6.08 -2.66
C ARG A 733 41.81 6.73 -2.28
N ARG A 734 42.64 7.13 -3.27
CA ARG A 734 44.02 7.68 -3.07
C ARG A 734 44.93 6.78 -2.19
N GLY A 735 44.82 5.44 -2.34
CA GLY A 735 45.69 4.50 -1.64
C GLY A 735 45.26 4.12 -0.20
N ARG A 736 44.22 4.71 0.36
CA ARG A 736 43.69 4.43 1.70
C ARG A 736 42.41 3.61 1.62
N LYS A 737 42.24 2.65 2.54
CA LYS A 737 41.00 1.89 2.72
C LYS A 737 39.95 2.82 3.31
N THR A 738 38.76 2.84 2.75
CA THR A 738 37.59 3.45 3.35
C THR A 738 36.67 2.36 3.87
N TYR A 739 35.89 2.66 4.89
CA TYR A 739 34.99 1.72 5.56
C TYR A 739 33.58 2.26 5.55
N ARG A 740 32.61 1.35 5.52
CA ARG A 740 31.18 1.64 5.68
C ARG A 740 30.50 0.52 6.47
N LEU A 741 29.43 0.87 7.17
CA LEU A 741 28.57 -0.06 7.87
C LEU A 741 27.27 -0.20 7.10
N PHE A 742 26.79 -1.40 6.94
CA PHE A 742 25.61 -1.72 6.16
C PHE A 742 24.57 -2.44 7.00
N CYS A 743 23.32 -1.96 6.96
CA CYS A 743 22.16 -2.62 7.53
C CYS A 743 21.40 -3.37 6.44
N GLU A 744 21.41 -4.70 6.47
CA GLU A 744 20.68 -5.52 5.50
C GLU A 744 19.17 -5.32 5.58
N THR A 745 18.64 -5.22 6.79
CA THR A 745 17.20 -5.09 7.02
C THR A 745 16.65 -3.74 6.56
N GLU A 746 17.40 -2.67 6.82
CA GLU A 746 17.02 -1.30 6.42
C GLU A 746 17.51 -0.97 5.00
N ALA A 747 18.31 -1.83 4.38
CA ALA A 747 19.01 -1.58 3.11
C ALA A 747 19.75 -0.22 3.11
N GLU A 748 20.31 0.17 4.26
CA GLU A 748 20.94 1.47 4.46
C GLU A 748 22.42 1.33 4.74
N THR A 749 23.20 2.23 4.15
CA THR A 749 24.66 2.25 4.28
C THR A 749 25.10 3.50 5.02
N PHE A 750 25.93 3.30 6.04
CA PHE A 750 26.51 4.38 6.86
C PHE A 750 27.98 4.53 6.56
N GLU A 751 28.37 5.66 6.00
CA GLU A 751 29.78 5.98 5.77
C GLU A 751 30.52 6.12 7.11
N CYS A 752 31.72 5.57 7.17
CA CYS A 752 32.59 5.75 8.32
C CYS A 752 33.54 6.93 8.14
N PRO A 753 34.15 7.44 9.24
CA PRO A 753 35.10 8.55 9.15
C PRO A 753 36.23 8.28 8.15
N ARG A 754 36.47 9.22 7.25
CA ARG A 754 37.40 9.07 6.11
C ARG A 754 38.86 8.89 6.51
N ASN A 755 39.24 9.32 7.72
CA ASN A 755 40.59 9.18 8.29
C ASN A 755 40.72 7.90 9.14
N ALA A 756 39.73 7.01 9.13
CA ALA A 756 39.79 5.76 9.87
C ALA A 756 40.80 4.79 9.26
N SER A 757 41.69 4.25 10.07
CA SER A 757 42.56 3.11 9.72
C SER A 757 41.92 1.79 10.11
N SER A 758 41.11 1.76 11.15
CA SER A 758 40.31 0.63 11.59
C SER A 758 39.00 1.10 12.21
N ILE A 759 37.98 0.23 12.17
CA ILE A 759 36.68 0.42 12.83
C ILE A 759 36.45 -0.78 13.73
N LYS A 760 36.04 -0.54 14.98
CA LYS A 760 35.72 -1.57 15.97
C LYS A 760 34.36 -1.28 16.61
N PRO A 761 33.58 -2.32 16.97
CA PRO A 761 32.36 -2.09 17.76
C PRO A 761 32.70 -1.61 19.18
N TRP A 762 31.88 -0.77 19.73
CA TRP A 762 31.89 -0.45 21.14
C TRP A 762 30.72 -1.15 21.82
N SER A 763 30.91 -2.45 22.03
CA SER A 763 29.84 -3.35 22.45
C SER A 763 29.12 -2.90 23.71
N GLY A 764 27.79 -2.92 23.65
CA GLY A 764 26.92 -2.56 24.78
C GLY A 764 26.78 -1.05 25.04
N ARG A 765 27.33 -0.19 24.20
CA ARG A 765 27.17 1.26 24.30
C ARG A 765 26.30 1.80 23.18
N PHE A 766 25.18 2.35 23.51
CA PHE A 766 24.18 2.87 22.57
C PHE A 766 24.13 4.39 22.56
N CYS A 767 23.76 4.94 21.41
CA CYS A 767 23.53 6.38 21.25
C CYS A 767 22.17 6.74 21.85
N GLU A 768 22.12 7.62 22.82
CA GLU A 768 20.89 8.07 23.47
C GLU A 768 19.96 8.86 22.55
N ILE A 769 20.46 9.30 21.36
CA ILE A 769 19.68 10.10 20.42
C ILE A 769 18.96 9.22 19.40
N CYS A 770 19.57 8.10 18.96
CA CYS A 770 19.07 7.29 17.87
C CYS A 770 19.17 5.79 18.12
N ASP A 771 19.54 5.33 19.31
CA ASP A 771 19.60 3.94 19.75
C ASP A 771 20.57 3.03 18.95
N PHE A 772 21.41 3.58 18.08
CA PHE A 772 22.44 2.80 17.40
C PHE A 772 23.59 2.47 18.36
N GLU A 773 24.09 1.23 18.30
CA GLU A 773 25.30 0.87 19.01
C GLU A 773 26.50 1.61 18.42
N LEU A 774 27.35 2.12 19.28
CA LEU A 774 28.47 2.95 18.89
C LEU A 774 29.63 2.15 18.32
N SER A 775 30.37 2.79 17.43
CA SER A 775 31.64 2.28 16.89
C SER A 775 32.79 3.16 17.34
N ILE A 776 33.97 2.58 17.40
CA ILE A 776 35.23 3.29 17.63
C ILE A 776 36.03 3.24 16.33
N TYR A 777 36.52 4.37 15.85
CA TYR A 777 37.47 4.40 14.76
C TYR A 777 38.86 4.87 15.27
N GLU A 778 39.90 4.26 14.70
CA GLU A 778 41.28 4.67 14.89
C GLU A 778 41.70 5.56 13.73
N THR A 779 42.39 6.65 14.02
CA THR A 779 42.90 7.57 12.98
C THR A 779 44.05 6.95 12.18
N SER A 780 44.24 7.41 10.96
CA SER A 780 45.26 6.83 10.04
C SER A 780 46.71 7.03 10.48
N ASP A 781 46.98 7.93 11.42
CA ASP A 781 48.25 8.09 12.11
C ASP A 781 48.44 7.04 13.22
N GLY A 782 47.38 6.30 13.60
CA GLY A 782 47.38 5.30 14.67
C GLY A 782 47.50 5.89 16.07
N GLU A 783 47.43 7.22 16.21
CA GLU A 783 47.65 7.95 17.45
C GLU A 783 46.37 8.14 18.26
N ARG A 784 45.20 8.19 17.62
CA ARG A 784 43.95 8.55 18.28
C ARG A 784 42.86 7.55 17.96
N ALA A 785 41.93 7.35 18.88
CA ALA A 785 40.69 6.60 18.71
C ALA A 785 39.52 7.42 19.24
N TYR A 786 38.45 7.45 18.45
CA TYR A 786 37.27 8.22 18.79
C TYR A 786 36.01 7.37 18.60
N PRO A 787 35.05 7.46 19.54
CA PRO A 787 33.74 6.89 19.35
C PRO A 787 32.95 7.71 18.33
N PHE A 788 32.09 7.04 17.59
CA PHE A 788 31.11 7.70 16.73
C PHE A 788 29.83 6.85 16.63
N CYS A 789 28.70 7.53 16.44
CA CYS A 789 27.45 6.88 16.15
C CYS A 789 27.31 6.70 14.63
N PRO A 790 27.13 5.49 14.10
CA PRO A 790 26.95 5.27 12.66
C PRO A 790 25.84 6.13 12.05
N PHE A 791 24.69 6.22 12.72
CA PHE A 791 23.54 7.00 12.24
C PHE A 791 23.77 8.50 12.33
N CYS A 792 24.13 9.03 13.51
CA CYS A 792 24.31 10.47 13.71
C CYS A 792 25.47 11.05 12.91
N TYR A 793 26.47 10.24 12.56
CA TYR A 793 27.56 10.67 11.68
C TYR A 793 27.07 10.92 10.25
N ASN A 794 26.12 10.14 9.76
CA ASN A 794 25.57 10.25 8.41
C ASN A 794 24.31 11.16 8.34
N HIS A 795 23.58 11.26 9.42
CA HIS A 795 22.36 12.06 9.54
C HIS A 795 22.51 13.00 10.77
N PRO A 796 23.33 14.04 10.66
CA PRO A 796 23.47 14.99 11.76
C PRO A 796 22.13 15.68 12.02
N PRO A 797 21.63 15.66 13.26
CA PRO A 797 20.44 16.42 13.61
C PRO A 797 20.69 17.91 13.33
N ASP A 798 19.61 18.58 12.97
CA ASP A 798 19.65 19.99 12.55
C ASP A 798 19.75 20.90 13.80
N PHE A 799 20.96 21.10 14.30
CA PHE A 799 21.25 22.05 15.38
C PHE A 799 21.62 23.46 14.89
N GLY A 800 21.28 23.78 13.63
CA GLY A 800 21.46 25.14 13.12
C GLY A 800 22.90 25.56 12.82
N THR A 801 23.87 24.64 12.85
CA THR A 801 25.28 24.95 12.50
C THR A 801 25.71 24.25 11.22
N SER A 802 26.28 25.01 10.28
CA SER A 802 26.80 24.47 9.02
C SER A 802 27.87 23.40 9.27
N SER A 803 27.60 22.18 8.84
CA SER A 803 28.38 20.94 9.05
C SER A 803 29.80 20.92 8.46
N LYS A 804 30.35 22.02 7.99
CA LYS A 804 31.65 22.06 7.28
C LYS A 804 32.89 22.14 8.21
N SER A 805 32.72 22.28 9.49
CA SER A 805 33.83 22.46 10.47
C SER A 805 33.78 21.49 11.65
N ALA A 806 33.13 20.31 11.50
CA ALA A 806 33.28 19.26 12.50
C ALA A 806 34.75 18.84 12.56
N GLY A 807 35.43 19.22 13.65
CA GLY A 807 36.80 18.82 13.94
C GLY A 807 36.95 17.28 13.93
N ALA A 808 38.15 16.79 14.10
CA ALA A 808 38.63 15.40 13.93
C ALA A 808 37.73 14.26 14.48
N GLY A 809 36.64 14.55 15.18
CA GLY A 809 35.69 13.57 15.73
C GLY A 809 34.55 13.13 14.79
N GLY A 810 34.21 13.93 13.78
CA GLY A 810 33.25 13.55 12.75
C GLY A 810 31.77 13.32 13.14
N CYS A 811 31.47 13.13 14.41
CA CYS A 811 30.09 13.06 14.93
C CYS A 811 29.71 14.43 15.48
N PRO A 812 28.66 15.09 14.98
CA PRO A 812 28.26 16.41 15.49
C PRO A 812 27.86 16.42 16.97
N HIS A 813 27.55 15.26 17.52
CA HIS A 813 27.20 15.08 18.92
C HIS A 813 28.37 14.72 19.82
N PHE A 814 29.60 14.62 19.28
CA PHE A 814 30.75 14.17 20.06
C PHE A 814 30.95 15.01 21.33
N ALA A 815 30.73 16.34 21.26
CA ALA A 815 30.85 17.23 22.39
C ALA A 815 29.68 17.15 23.40
N LEU A 816 28.51 16.66 22.97
CA LEU A 816 27.27 16.54 23.77
C LEU A 816 26.92 15.11 24.13
N HIS A 817 27.70 14.14 23.63
CA HIS A 817 27.39 12.75 23.87
C HIS A 817 27.63 12.41 25.36
N PRO A 818 26.71 11.74 26.07
CA PRO A 818 26.84 11.36 27.46
C PRO A 818 28.14 10.62 27.78
N ILE A 819 28.68 9.87 26.82
CA ILE A 819 29.98 9.20 26.93
C ILE A 819 31.13 10.18 27.11
N VAL A 820 31.01 11.41 26.63
CA VAL A 820 32.01 12.47 26.89
C VAL A 820 32.02 12.79 28.35
N SER A 821 30.86 12.91 29.01
CA SER A 821 30.76 13.15 30.45
C SER A 821 31.31 11.99 31.30
N GLU A 822 31.12 10.73 30.87
CA GLU A 822 31.66 9.56 31.56
C GLU A 822 33.19 9.46 31.46
N ARG A 823 33.79 9.93 30.35
CA ARG A 823 35.25 9.81 30.10
C ARG A 823 36.02 11.12 30.18
N ALA A 824 35.30 12.21 30.37
CA ALA A 824 35.91 13.50 30.59
C ALA A 824 36.56 13.54 31.96
N ILE A 825 37.82 13.99 32.00
CA ILE A 825 38.62 14.05 33.21
C ILE A 825 38.78 15.48 33.68
N ALA A 826 39.08 16.39 32.75
CA ALA A 826 39.25 17.81 33.04
C ALA A 826 39.13 18.66 31.76
N PRO A 827 38.88 19.96 31.85
CA PRO A 827 39.02 20.87 30.72
C PRO A 827 40.43 20.80 30.13
N CYS A 828 40.56 21.00 28.83
CA CYS A 828 41.85 20.98 28.16
C CYS A 828 42.64 22.26 28.45
N PRO A 829 43.82 22.21 29.10
CA PRO A 829 44.59 23.40 29.48
C PRO A 829 45.14 24.18 28.27
N GLU A 830 45.37 23.53 27.12
CA GLU A 830 45.80 24.23 25.92
C GLU A 830 44.63 24.96 25.20
N CYS A 831 43.42 24.42 25.28
CA CYS A 831 42.25 25.12 24.78
C CYS A 831 41.82 26.27 25.67
N GLU A 832 42.00 26.16 26.97
CA GLU A 832 41.73 27.20 27.94
C GLU A 832 42.65 28.39 27.69
N LYS A 833 43.96 28.18 27.61
CA LYS A 833 44.94 29.20 27.22
C LYS A 833 44.66 29.89 25.89
N LYS A 834 44.10 29.13 24.92
CA LYS A 834 43.73 29.70 23.61
C LYS A 834 42.44 30.52 23.71
N ALA A 835 41.48 30.09 24.51
CA ALA A 835 40.25 30.82 24.77
C ALA A 835 40.46 32.15 25.52
N GLU A 836 41.44 32.19 26.43
CA GLU A 836 41.87 33.43 27.10
C GLU A 836 42.44 34.45 26.12
N LYS A 837 43.13 34.00 25.08
CA LYS A 837 43.75 34.86 24.07
C LYS A 837 42.84 35.24 22.93
N ASP A 838 41.86 34.42 22.60
CA ASP A 838 40.89 34.62 21.50
C ASP A 838 39.47 34.23 21.97
N PRO A 839 38.63 35.23 22.33
CA PRO A 839 37.26 34.99 22.79
C PRO A 839 36.40 34.24 21.77
N TYR A 840 36.72 34.31 20.47
CA TYR A 840 36.00 33.58 19.39
C TYR A 840 36.48 32.13 19.21
N TYR A 841 37.58 31.74 19.90
CA TYR A 841 38.08 30.35 19.79
C TYR A 841 37.04 29.31 20.25
N LEU A 842 36.17 29.68 21.18
CA LEU A 842 35.11 28.83 21.70
C LEU A 842 33.75 29.02 20.97
N ALA A 843 33.57 30.10 20.22
CA ALA A 843 32.29 30.45 19.59
C ALA A 843 31.78 29.36 18.59
N ASN A 844 32.67 28.52 18.05
CA ASN A 844 32.33 27.38 17.22
C ASN A 844 32.11 26.06 18.00
N ALA A 845 32.07 26.14 19.34
CA ALA A 845 31.86 24.97 20.20
C ALA A 845 30.53 25.04 20.96
N THR A 846 29.72 26.08 20.73
CA THR A 846 28.41 26.22 21.37
C THR A 846 27.35 25.53 20.53
N LEU A 847 26.89 24.39 21.01
CA LEU A 847 25.65 23.74 20.60
C LEU A 847 24.68 23.93 21.77
N GLY A 848 23.80 24.88 21.68
CA GLY A 848 22.73 25.13 22.64
C GLY A 848 21.50 25.67 21.92
N ASP A 849 20.36 25.13 22.28
CA ASP A 849 19.06 25.52 21.82
C ASP A 849 18.85 27.05 21.94
N SER A 850 18.51 27.69 20.84
CA SER A 850 18.34 29.17 20.76
C SER A 850 17.16 29.73 21.54
N SER A 851 16.50 28.92 22.38
CA SER A 851 15.35 29.34 23.19
C SER A 851 15.64 29.61 24.68
N SER A 852 16.87 29.38 25.17
CA SER A 852 17.24 29.75 26.56
C SER A 852 18.47 30.64 26.59
N ALA A 853 18.32 31.77 27.24
CA ALA A 853 19.30 32.86 27.35
C ALA A 853 20.54 32.56 28.24
N THR A 854 20.91 31.27 28.43
CA THR A 854 22.07 30.84 29.19
C THR A 854 22.76 29.66 28.50
N ALA A 855 23.39 29.91 27.35
CA ALA A 855 24.32 28.96 26.76
C ALA A 855 25.60 28.90 27.62
N VAL A 856 25.78 27.85 28.41
CA VAL A 856 27.02 27.55 29.09
C VAL A 856 28.03 27.09 28.05
N VAL A 857 29.01 27.92 27.72
CA VAL A 857 30.14 27.58 26.85
C VAL A 857 31.02 26.59 27.62
N SER A 858 30.88 25.27 27.32
CA SER A 858 31.76 24.27 27.95
C SER A 858 33.12 24.26 27.25
N LEU A 859 34.19 24.34 28.06
CA LEU A 859 35.57 24.17 27.58
C LEU A 859 35.77 22.77 26.97
N PRO A 860 36.57 22.63 25.88
CA PRO A 860 36.94 21.32 25.36
C PRO A 860 37.60 20.43 26.42
N GLN A 861 37.17 19.17 26.49
CA GLN A 861 37.55 18.25 27.57
C GLN A 861 38.68 17.30 27.13
N LEU A 862 39.49 16.86 28.14
CA LEU A 862 40.41 15.75 28.01
C LEU A 862 39.67 14.44 28.29
N LEU A 863 39.62 13.54 27.29
CA LEU A 863 38.93 12.25 27.36
C LEU A 863 39.93 11.10 27.49
N LEU A 864 39.62 10.12 28.33
CA LEU A 864 40.37 8.88 28.38
C LEU A 864 40.17 8.10 27.11
N ASP A 865 41.27 7.70 26.41
CA ASP A 865 41.24 6.87 25.21
C ASP A 865 40.60 5.52 25.57
N PRO A 866 39.59 5.04 24.77
CA PRO A 866 38.91 3.78 25.05
C PRO A 866 39.80 2.53 24.82
N ILE A 867 40.98 2.68 24.24
CA ILE A 867 41.85 1.57 23.81
C ILE A 867 43.27 1.77 24.35
N LEU A 868 43.84 0.67 24.92
CA LEU A 868 45.27 0.62 25.24
C LEU A 868 46.09 0.66 23.94
N ARG A 869 46.98 1.65 23.82
CA ARG A 869 47.77 1.85 22.63
C ARG A 869 48.95 0.92 22.48
N LYS A 870 49.42 0.65 21.25
CA LYS A 870 50.64 -0.03 20.92
C LYS A 870 51.82 0.61 21.67
N GLY A 871 52.53 -0.13 22.52
CA GLY A 871 53.56 0.36 23.41
C GLY A 871 53.13 0.45 24.88
N GLY A 872 51.92 -0.05 25.22
CA GLY A 872 51.45 -0.23 26.60
C GLY A 872 51.19 1.04 27.39
N ARG A 873 50.71 2.10 26.70
CA ARG A 873 50.31 3.34 27.35
C ARG A 873 48.83 3.69 27.06
N TRP A 874 48.07 3.97 28.10
CA TRP A 874 46.79 4.67 28.03
C TRP A 874 47.02 6.15 27.77
N ARG A 875 46.04 6.84 27.14
CA ARG A 875 46.18 8.26 26.76
C ARG A 875 44.92 9.04 27.06
N LEU A 876 45.11 10.33 27.32
CA LEU A 876 44.05 11.34 27.36
C LEU A 876 44.15 12.17 26.08
N ASN A 877 43.06 12.37 25.38
CA ASN A 877 42.98 13.13 24.13
C ASN A 877 42.06 14.33 24.29
N CYS A 878 42.49 15.50 23.83
CA CYS A 878 41.60 16.66 23.78
C CYS A 878 40.52 16.50 22.72
N THR A 879 39.31 16.94 23.02
CA THR A 879 38.19 16.92 22.09
C THR A 879 38.32 17.90 20.91
N LYS A 880 39.19 18.93 21.04
CA LYS A 880 39.33 19.99 20.04
C LYS A 880 40.77 20.20 19.51
N CYS A 881 41.77 20.26 20.38
CA CYS A 881 43.14 20.48 19.94
C CYS A 881 43.99 19.21 19.87
N ASP A 882 45.26 19.34 19.47
CA ASP A 882 46.18 18.23 19.25
C ASP A 882 46.88 17.70 20.52
N LEU A 883 46.42 18.12 21.70
CA LEU A 883 47.01 17.71 22.98
C LEU A 883 46.73 16.21 23.26
N ILE A 884 47.78 15.46 23.53
CA ILE A 884 47.74 14.05 23.95
C ILE A 884 48.58 13.93 25.23
N ILE A 885 48.02 13.31 26.28
CA ILE A 885 48.74 12.98 27.52
C ILE A 885 48.80 11.47 27.64
N GLY A 886 50.01 10.91 27.52
CA GLY A 886 50.25 9.47 27.69
C GLY A 886 50.44 9.12 29.15
N LEU A 887 49.58 8.29 29.72
CA LEU A 887 49.67 7.80 31.09
C LEU A 887 50.87 6.86 31.32
N PRO A 888 51.25 6.52 32.55
CA PRO A 888 52.37 5.62 32.86
C PRO A 888 52.28 4.28 32.10
N LYS A 889 53.44 3.72 31.78
CA LYS A 889 53.49 2.41 31.12
C LYS A 889 53.10 1.26 32.06
N GLY A 890 52.62 0.12 31.51
CA GLY A 890 52.39 -1.11 32.28
C GLY A 890 51.07 -1.16 33.02
N LEU A 891 50.17 -0.21 32.76
CA LEU A 891 48.80 -0.26 33.30
C LEU A 891 47.95 -1.23 32.48
N LYS A 892 47.34 -2.21 33.17
CA LYS A 892 46.44 -3.19 32.55
C LYS A 892 45.11 -2.57 32.17
N LYS A 893 44.56 -1.77 33.10
CA LYS A 893 43.25 -1.12 32.95
C LYS A 893 43.31 0.30 33.48
N VAL A 894 42.57 1.22 32.89
CA VAL A 894 42.38 2.58 33.40
C VAL A 894 40.91 2.93 33.20
N GLU A 895 40.28 3.40 34.27
CA GLU A 895 38.88 3.84 34.27
C GLU A 895 38.79 5.22 34.92
N VAL A 896 37.77 5.98 34.58
CA VAL A 896 37.45 7.25 35.23
C VAL A 896 36.60 6.93 36.46
N SER A 897 36.96 7.46 37.59
CA SER A 897 36.16 7.35 38.83
C SER A 897 34.97 8.31 38.78
N ASP A 898 33.76 7.77 38.96
CA ASP A 898 32.54 8.57 39.05
C ASP A 898 32.34 9.16 40.47
N GLU A 899 33.05 8.64 41.47
CA GLU A 899 32.87 8.99 42.89
C GLU A 899 33.95 9.91 43.43
N HIS A 900 35.11 10.06 42.76
CA HIS A 900 36.25 10.78 43.25
C HIS A 900 36.70 11.89 42.31
N GLU A 901 36.67 13.11 42.80
CA GLU A 901 37.26 14.30 42.17
C GLU A 901 38.48 14.78 42.96
N CYS A 902 39.44 15.34 42.26
CA CYS A 902 40.68 15.85 42.92
C CYS A 902 40.40 17.19 43.64
N SER A 903 40.62 17.23 44.93
CA SER A 903 40.43 18.46 45.73
C SER A 903 41.41 19.60 45.41
N ALA A 904 42.47 19.33 44.61
CA ALA A 904 43.47 20.33 44.25
C ALA A 904 43.25 20.94 42.85
N CYS A 905 42.55 20.25 41.91
CA CYS A 905 42.39 20.73 40.54
C CYS A 905 41.02 20.39 39.91
N ASP A 906 40.07 19.90 40.70
CA ASP A 906 38.70 19.54 40.30
C ASP A 906 38.60 18.55 39.14
N ALA A 907 39.69 17.87 38.77
CA ALA A 907 39.69 16.82 37.74
C ALA A 907 39.15 15.51 38.33
N LYS A 908 38.41 14.75 37.55
CA LYS A 908 38.00 13.40 37.93
C LYS A 908 39.22 12.51 38.10
N CYS A 909 39.26 11.74 39.18
CA CYS A 909 40.33 10.79 39.43
C CYS A 909 40.26 9.59 38.51
N LEU A 910 41.43 8.95 38.29
CA LEU A 910 41.52 7.71 37.52
C LEU A 910 41.71 6.51 38.46
N ILE A 911 41.06 5.42 38.12
CA ILE A 911 41.30 4.11 38.71
C ILE A 911 42.33 3.41 37.83
N LEU A 912 43.58 3.25 38.35
CA LEU A 912 44.70 2.66 37.66
C LEU A 912 44.90 1.23 38.16
N THR A 913 44.71 0.21 37.28
CA THR A 913 44.97 -1.21 37.59
C THR A 913 46.32 -1.61 37.02
N LYS A 914 47.23 -2.07 37.88
CA LYS A 914 48.54 -2.57 37.51
C LYS A 914 48.68 -4.04 37.97
N VAL A 915 49.30 -4.88 37.14
CA VAL A 915 49.65 -6.26 37.51
C VAL A 915 51.10 -6.27 37.99
N CYS A 916 51.31 -6.70 39.23
CA CYS A 916 52.64 -6.96 39.79
C CYS A 916 52.78 -8.46 40.02
N GLY A 917 53.85 -9.12 39.42
CA GLY A 917 54.20 -10.52 39.67
C GLY A 917 54.91 -11.16 38.46
N GLU A 918 55.97 -11.92 38.72
CA GLU A 918 56.62 -12.81 37.76
C GLU A 918 56.10 -14.23 38.01
N ARG A 919 55.35 -14.77 37.01
CA ARG A 919 54.95 -16.18 36.86
C ARG A 919 54.29 -16.88 38.06
N GLU A 920 52.94 -16.99 37.99
CA GLU A 920 52.01 -17.86 38.74
C GLU A 920 51.22 -17.21 39.93
N GLU A 921 51.63 -16.10 40.52
CA GLU A 921 50.76 -15.30 41.41
C GLU A 921 50.73 -13.85 40.97
N THR A 922 49.67 -13.44 40.19
CA THR A 922 49.49 -12.05 39.78
C THR A 922 48.52 -11.37 40.72
N GLU A 923 49.00 -10.47 41.60
CA GLU A 923 48.15 -9.58 42.35
C GLU A 923 47.83 -8.33 41.52
N GLU A 924 46.53 -8.03 41.38
CA GLU A 924 46.07 -6.79 40.76
C GLU A 924 46.04 -5.71 41.84
N PHE A 925 46.79 -4.63 41.63
CA PHE A 925 46.80 -3.47 42.50
C PHE A 925 46.01 -2.33 41.84
N GLU A 926 44.99 -1.83 42.52
CA GLU A 926 44.22 -0.66 42.11
C GLU A 926 44.63 0.57 42.90
N LYS A 927 44.87 1.66 42.18
CA LYS A 927 45.15 2.98 42.77
C LYS A 927 44.17 3.99 42.20
N ILE A 928 43.48 4.72 43.08
CA ILE A 928 42.66 5.90 42.70
C ILE A 928 43.52 7.13 42.86
N CYS A 929 43.74 7.91 41.81
CA CYS A 929 44.59 9.06 41.80
C CYS A 929 44.27 10.08 40.73
N CYS A 930 44.67 11.35 40.97
CA CYS A 930 44.62 12.39 39.97
C CYS A 930 45.86 12.32 39.06
N CYS A 931 45.67 12.23 37.73
CA CYS A 931 46.79 12.18 36.81
C CYS A 931 47.56 13.49 36.65
N PHE A 932 47.06 14.59 37.16
CA PHE A 932 47.68 15.92 37.09
C PHE A 932 48.42 16.33 38.39
N CYS A 933 47.94 15.87 39.54
CA CYS A 933 48.42 16.31 40.85
C CYS A 933 49.29 15.25 41.54
N GLU A 934 49.11 13.96 41.26
CA GLU A 934 49.89 12.90 41.88
C GLU A 934 51.28 12.80 41.23
N ASP A 935 52.35 13.05 42.00
CA ASP A 935 53.73 13.19 41.47
C ASP A 935 54.22 11.96 40.68
N ASP A 936 53.97 10.76 41.19
CA ASP A 936 54.40 9.52 40.56
C ASP A 936 53.65 9.19 39.25
N VAL A 937 52.39 9.69 39.07
CA VAL A 937 51.61 9.54 37.85
C VAL A 937 51.94 10.67 36.89
N ARG A 938 52.00 11.89 37.36
CA ARG A 938 52.32 13.09 36.58
C ARG A 938 53.70 13.01 35.94
N ASP A 939 54.71 12.66 36.73
CA ASP A 939 56.09 12.60 36.26
C ASP A 939 56.38 11.42 35.32
N ALA A 940 55.59 10.33 35.42
CA ALA A 940 55.65 9.21 34.50
C ALA A 940 54.79 9.42 33.24
N SER A 941 54.00 10.49 33.21
CA SER A 941 53.14 10.83 32.03
C SER A 941 53.95 11.63 31.01
N VAL A 942 53.55 11.53 29.74
CA VAL A 942 54.22 12.19 28.60
C VAL A 942 53.23 13.07 27.88
N ILE A 943 53.46 14.38 27.90
CA ILE A 943 52.65 15.35 27.18
C ILE A 943 53.19 15.55 25.78
N GLN A 944 52.36 15.41 24.76
CA GLN A 944 52.74 15.54 23.37
C GLN A 944 51.69 16.37 22.59
N LEU A 945 52.15 17.20 21.67
CA LEU A 945 51.32 17.83 20.65
C LEU A 945 51.44 16.96 19.38
N ALA A 946 50.35 16.55 18.75
CA ALA A 946 50.36 15.68 17.58
C ALA A 946 51.20 16.28 16.44
N SER A 947 51.27 17.58 16.31
CA SER A 947 52.12 18.30 15.35
C SER A 947 53.64 18.08 15.57
N SER A 948 54.08 17.74 16.77
CA SER A 948 55.52 17.49 17.09
C SER A 948 55.94 16.02 16.78
N ILE A 949 54.97 15.08 16.69
CA ILE A 949 55.24 13.68 16.37
C ILE A 949 55.59 13.51 14.89
N ALA A 950 54.93 14.28 14.01
CA ALA A 950 55.22 14.27 12.56
C ALA A 950 56.62 14.79 12.21
N ALA A 951 57.19 15.68 13.05
CA ALA A 951 58.53 16.24 12.88
C ALA A 951 59.64 15.27 13.32
N ASN A 952 59.41 14.40 14.29
CA ASN A 952 60.42 13.50 14.88
C ASN A 952 60.46 12.11 14.22
N GLY A 953 59.49 11.75 13.35
CA GLY A 953 59.46 10.49 12.62
C GLY A 953 60.29 10.43 11.34
N GLY A 954 60.99 11.52 10.97
CA GLY A 954 61.76 11.67 9.70
C GLY A 954 63.27 11.59 9.76
N GLY A 955 63.84 11.10 10.87
CA GLY A 955 65.30 11.07 11.05
C GLY A 955 65.84 9.65 11.27
N GLY A 956 66.22 8.94 10.19
CA GLY A 956 66.87 7.64 10.31
C GLY A 956 67.25 7.01 8.95
N ASN A 957 68.44 7.33 8.52
CA ASN A 957 69.28 6.58 7.57
C ASN A 957 69.21 6.96 6.07
N ARG A 958 70.06 7.88 5.68
CA ARG A 958 70.68 7.97 4.36
C ARG A 958 72.09 7.45 4.39
N GLY A 959 72.29 6.22 4.06
CA GLY A 959 73.58 5.63 3.69
C GLY A 959 73.67 5.52 2.17
N GLY A 960 74.77 6.01 1.64
CA GLY A 960 74.99 6.39 0.27
C GLY A 960 75.06 5.24 -0.75
N GLY A 961 75.13 5.65 -1.96
CA GLY A 961 75.50 4.80 -3.10
C GLY A 961 74.90 5.23 -4.43
N GLY A 962 75.68 5.99 -5.14
CA GLY A 962 75.91 6.42 -6.43
C GLY A 962 75.29 5.77 -7.66
N GLY A 963 75.14 6.57 -8.67
CA GLY A 963 75.40 6.11 -10.04
C GLY A 963 74.19 6.01 -10.99
N GLY A 964 74.14 6.91 -11.92
CA GLY A 964 73.95 6.48 -13.28
C GLY A 964 72.64 6.78 -14.06
N ARG A 965 72.65 7.93 -14.69
CA ARG A 965 72.24 8.19 -16.11
C ARG A 965 71.01 7.51 -16.74
N ARG A 966 70.14 8.43 -17.23
CA ARG A 966 69.52 8.47 -18.59
C ARG A 966 68.61 7.28 -18.98
N ARG A 967 67.32 7.50 -19.24
CA ARG A 967 66.57 8.14 -20.34
C ARG A 967 65.12 8.32 -19.97
#